data_d3f3cd2c0c2a162c30baf589b3d5d3d5
#
_entry.id   d3f3cd2c0c2a162c30baf589b3d5d3d5
#
_cell.length_a   1.000
_cell.length_b   1.000
_cell.length_c   1.000
_cell.angle_alpha   90.00
_cell.angle_beta   90.00
_cell.angle_gamma   90.00
#
_symmetry.space_group_name_H-M   'P 1'
#
loop_
_entity.id
_entity.type
_entity.pdbx_description
1 polymer ?
#
loop_
_entity_poly.entity_id
_entity_poly.type
_entity_poly.pdbx_seq_one_letter_code
_entity_poly.pdbx_strand_id
1 'polypeptide(L)'
;MDDQLKQSALDFHQYPQPGKIQVSPTKPLATQRDLALAYSPGVAAPCLEIAQDPQAAHKYTARGNLVAVISNGTAVLGLGNIGALAGKPVMEGKGVLFKKFAGIDVFDIEVDEQDPDKLIDVIAALEPTFGGINLEDIKAPECFYIERVLRERMKIPVFHDDQHGTAIICTAAVLNGLRIVKKNISDVRLVVSGAGASAIACMNLLTSLGMQKHNIVVCDSKGVIYRGREANMAETKAAYAVEDDGRRTLDEVIAGADIFLGCSGPGVLSAGMVKQMADSPLILALANPEPEILPPVAKAARPDAIICTGRSDYPNQVNNVLCFPFIFRGALDTGATAINEEMKLAAVRAIADLALAEQSEVVASAYGDQELSFGPEYLIPKPFDPRLIVTIAPAVAKAAMDSGVATRPITDFDAYREKLTEFVYKTNLFMKPIFAQARQAPKRVVLAEGEEARVLHATQELVTLGLAKPILIGRPGVIAMRLQKLGLKIEAGKDFEVVNNESDPRFKAYWNEYYQIMKRRGVSREQAQRAVIGNPTLIGAIMVHRGEADALICGTVGEYHEHYAVIQKLFGFRPGVKVAAAMNALQLPSGNTFIADTYVNDDPTPDELAEMALMAAETVRRFGIEPKVALLSHSSFGSSDAPAAHKMREALALIQARAPELEVDGEMHGDAALVESIRQDLMPDSPLKGSANILIMPNVEAARISYNLLRVSCSEGVTVGPVLMGMSKPVHVLTPIASVRRIVNMVALAVAEAQTEPL
;
A
#
# COMPACT_ATOMS: atom_id res chain seq x y z
N MET A 1 -15.89 -8.84 25.66
CA MET A 1 -15.77 -9.35 24.28
C MET A 1 -17.05 -10.09 23.97
N ASP A 2 -17.71 -9.76 22.87
CA ASP A 2 -18.91 -10.45 22.38
C ASP A 2 -18.57 -11.93 22.08
N ASP A 3 -19.46 -12.86 22.41
CA ASP A 3 -19.22 -14.31 22.22
C ASP A 3 -18.98 -14.68 20.75
N GLN A 4 -19.62 -13.95 19.80
CA GLN A 4 -19.40 -14.15 18.38
C GLN A 4 -17.98 -13.75 17.95
N LEU A 5 -17.48 -12.62 18.40
CA LEU A 5 -16.11 -12.17 18.14
C LEU A 5 -15.09 -13.11 18.76
N LYS A 6 -15.36 -13.60 19.97
CA LYS A 6 -14.50 -14.58 20.64
C LYS A 6 -14.37 -15.87 19.84
N GLN A 7 -15.50 -16.43 19.36
CA GLN A 7 -15.46 -17.66 18.57
C GLN A 7 -14.74 -17.43 17.23
N SER A 8 -15.04 -16.33 16.54
CA SER A 8 -14.35 -15.98 15.28
C SER A 8 -12.84 -15.83 15.48
N ALA A 9 -12.39 -15.26 16.60
CA ALA A 9 -10.96 -15.14 16.90
C ALA A 9 -10.31 -16.52 17.15
N LEU A 10 -10.96 -17.40 17.87
CA LEU A 10 -10.46 -18.78 18.09
C LEU A 10 -10.35 -19.55 16.76
N ASP A 11 -11.38 -19.46 15.91
CA ASP A 11 -11.40 -20.10 14.60
C ASP A 11 -10.29 -19.55 13.69
N PHE A 12 -10.07 -18.23 13.68
CA PHE A 12 -9.00 -17.58 12.93
C PHE A 12 -7.59 -18.05 13.33
N HIS A 13 -7.37 -18.36 14.61
CA HIS A 13 -6.08 -18.85 15.08
C HIS A 13 -5.89 -20.35 14.86
N GLN A 14 -6.98 -21.11 14.71
CA GLN A 14 -6.96 -22.57 14.56
C GLN A 14 -6.94 -23.00 13.09
N TYR A 15 -7.64 -22.31 12.19
CA TYR A 15 -7.89 -22.72 10.81
C TYR A 15 -7.28 -21.77 9.77
N PRO A 16 -6.87 -22.25 8.56
CA PRO A 16 -6.84 -23.68 8.10
C PRO A 16 -5.76 -24.50 8.79
N GLN A 17 -4.76 -23.86 9.41
CA GLN A 17 -3.72 -24.48 10.22
C GLN A 17 -3.46 -23.65 11.48
N PRO A 18 -3.04 -24.26 12.58
CA PRO A 18 -2.76 -23.52 13.81
C PRO A 18 -1.64 -22.49 13.66
N GLY A 19 -1.83 -21.33 14.32
CA GLY A 19 -0.88 -20.24 14.29
C GLY A 19 -1.08 -19.28 13.12
N LYS A 20 -0.27 -18.23 13.07
CA LYS A 20 -0.36 -17.14 12.08
C LYS A 20 0.91 -16.96 11.26
N ILE A 21 1.99 -17.64 11.60
CA ILE A 21 3.28 -17.57 10.92
C ILE A 21 3.77 -18.94 10.50
N GLN A 22 4.57 -18.97 9.45
CA GLN A 22 5.30 -20.16 9.00
C GLN A 22 6.68 -19.74 8.48
N VAL A 23 7.62 -20.67 8.55
CA VAL A 23 8.95 -20.50 7.93
C VAL A 23 8.97 -21.27 6.62
N SER A 24 9.33 -20.58 5.53
CA SER A 24 9.41 -21.18 4.20
C SER A 24 10.76 -20.87 3.53
N PRO A 25 11.32 -21.82 2.76
CA PRO A 25 12.56 -21.59 2.05
C PRO A 25 12.39 -20.56 0.94
N THR A 26 13.44 -19.76 0.69
CA THR A 26 13.49 -18.78 -0.40
C THR A 26 14.15 -19.30 -1.66
N LYS A 27 14.73 -20.50 -1.59
CA LYS A 27 15.45 -21.15 -2.70
C LYS A 27 14.84 -22.51 -2.99
N PRO A 28 14.76 -22.93 -4.27
CA PRO A 28 14.32 -24.26 -4.61
C PRO A 28 15.36 -25.31 -4.15
N LEU A 29 14.87 -26.49 -3.80
CA LEU A 29 15.69 -27.67 -3.48
C LEU A 29 15.10 -28.89 -4.21
N ALA A 30 15.36 -28.99 -5.52
CA ALA A 30 14.79 -30.01 -6.39
C ALA A 30 15.85 -30.95 -6.99
N THR A 31 17.11 -30.52 -7.07
CA THR A 31 18.18 -31.24 -7.71
C THR A 31 19.37 -31.51 -6.76
N GLN A 32 20.22 -32.49 -7.13
CA GLN A 32 21.47 -32.75 -6.43
C GLN A 32 22.41 -31.53 -6.42
N ARG A 33 22.33 -30.69 -7.47
CA ARG A 33 23.10 -29.45 -7.53
C ARG A 33 22.57 -28.44 -6.51
N ASP A 34 21.26 -28.32 -6.38
CA ASP A 34 20.66 -27.40 -5.38
C ASP A 34 21.08 -27.82 -3.96
N LEU A 35 21.07 -29.12 -3.67
CA LEU A 35 21.53 -29.63 -2.39
C LEU A 35 23.00 -29.31 -2.13
N ALA A 36 23.86 -29.48 -3.13
CA ALA A 36 25.28 -29.15 -3.02
C ALA A 36 25.54 -27.64 -2.77
N LEU A 37 24.72 -26.77 -3.37
CA LEU A 37 24.82 -25.33 -3.17
C LEU A 37 24.21 -24.89 -1.83
N ALA A 38 23.06 -25.44 -1.47
CA ALA A 38 22.31 -25.03 -0.28
C ALA A 38 22.93 -25.56 1.02
N TYR A 39 23.63 -26.69 0.98
CA TYR A 39 24.17 -27.34 2.16
C TYR A 39 25.63 -27.76 1.93
N SER A 40 25.93 -29.01 1.68
CA SER A 40 27.30 -29.49 1.59
C SER A 40 27.67 -29.89 0.15
N PRO A 41 28.82 -29.42 -0.41
CA PRO A 41 29.89 -28.61 0.22
C PRO A 41 29.76 -27.10 0.05
N GLY A 42 28.83 -26.59 -0.77
CA GLY A 42 28.76 -25.20 -1.21
C GLY A 42 28.58 -24.17 -0.07
N VAL A 43 27.88 -24.54 1.01
CA VAL A 43 27.63 -23.67 2.16
C VAL A 43 28.91 -23.17 2.86
N ALA A 44 30.03 -23.86 2.68
CA ALA A 44 31.32 -23.43 3.25
C ALA A 44 31.78 -22.07 2.70
N ALA A 45 31.48 -21.75 1.44
CA ALA A 45 31.88 -20.50 0.83
C ALA A 45 31.30 -19.27 1.56
N PRO A 46 29.98 -19.10 1.70
CA PRO A 46 29.42 -17.96 2.46
C PRO A 46 29.83 -17.98 3.94
N CYS A 47 30.04 -19.15 4.57
CA CYS A 47 30.55 -19.18 5.95
C CYS A 47 31.94 -18.56 6.07
N LEU A 48 32.84 -18.82 5.15
CA LEU A 48 34.20 -18.26 5.14
C LEU A 48 34.18 -16.74 4.86
N GLU A 49 33.34 -16.29 3.94
CA GLU A 49 33.13 -14.85 3.68
C GLU A 49 32.65 -14.09 4.93
N ILE A 50 31.68 -14.65 5.64
CA ILE A 50 31.14 -14.05 6.87
C ILE A 50 32.19 -14.09 8.01
N ALA A 51 32.99 -15.16 8.09
CA ALA A 51 34.06 -15.25 9.09
C ALA A 51 35.16 -14.20 8.88
N GLN A 52 35.41 -13.80 7.63
CA GLN A 52 36.38 -12.74 7.28
C GLN A 52 35.76 -11.35 7.47
N ASP A 53 34.50 -11.15 7.05
CA ASP A 53 33.76 -9.91 7.19
C ASP A 53 32.35 -10.19 7.75
N PRO A 54 32.10 -9.94 9.05
CA PRO A 54 30.79 -10.13 9.65
C PRO A 54 29.66 -9.34 8.98
N GLN A 55 29.96 -8.22 8.28
CA GLN A 55 28.95 -7.47 7.54
C GLN A 55 28.39 -8.25 6.34
N ALA A 56 29.12 -9.22 5.82
CA ALA A 56 28.67 -10.11 4.74
C ALA A 56 27.48 -10.98 5.16
N ALA A 57 27.18 -11.13 6.45
CA ALA A 57 26.02 -11.87 6.94
C ALA A 57 24.70 -11.34 6.38
N HIS A 58 24.56 -10.03 6.18
CA HIS A 58 23.37 -9.43 5.59
C HIS A 58 23.20 -9.75 4.10
N LYS A 59 24.27 -10.10 3.40
CA LYS A 59 24.28 -10.46 1.98
C LYS A 59 23.96 -11.93 1.75
N TYR A 60 24.46 -12.79 2.63
CA TYR A 60 24.43 -14.25 2.43
C TYR A 60 23.42 -14.96 3.33
N THR A 61 22.78 -14.28 4.28
CA THR A 61 21.76 -14.84 5.18
C THR A 61 20.52 -13.97 5.28
N ALA A 62 19.47 -14.52 5.91
CA ALA A 62 18.25 -13.78 6.20
C ALA A 62 18.41 -12.69 7.30
N ARG A 63 19.55 -12.64 7.99
CA ARG A 63 19.79 -11.80 9.16
C ARG A 63 19.43 -10.33 8.94
N GLY A 64 19.77 -9.78 7.78
CA GLY A 64 19.54 -8.37 7.46
C GLY A 64 18.07 -7.96 7.36
N ASN A 65 17.14 -8.92 7.25
CA ASN A 65 15.71 -8.68 7.17
C ASN A 65 14.93 -9.42 8.28
N LEU A 66 15.59 -9.88 9.31
CA LEU A 66 15.02 -10.71 10.38
C LEU A 66 15.03 -9.97 11.71
N VAL A 67 13.85 -9.79 12.31
CA VAL A 67 13.66 -9.18 13.63
C VAL A 67 13.17 -10.23 14.62
N ALA A 68 13.72 -10.25 15.83
CA ALA A 68 13.15 -11.01 16.93
C ALA A 68 12.08 -10.17 17.64
N VAL A 69 10.89 -10.71 17.80
CA VAL A 69 9.87 -10.19 18.73
C VAL A 69 9.98 -10.98 20.01
N ILE A 70 10.47 -10.36 21.07
CA ILE A 70 10.79 -11.04 22.33
C ILE A 70 9.90 -10.56 23.47
N SER A 71 9.31 -11.51 24.18
CA SER A 71 8.48 -11.25 25.36
C SER A 71 8.77 -12.28 26.45
N ASN A 72 8.59 -11.89 27.70
CA ASN A 72 8.48 -12.83 28.83
C ASN A 72 7.02 -12.94 29.35
N GLY A 73 6.06 -12.32 28.68
CA GLY A 73 4.64 -12.42 28.98
C GLY A 73 4.20 -11.79 30.29
N THR A 74 4.95 -10.80 30.81
CA THR A 74 4.69 -10.19 32.12
C THR A 74 3.70 -9.02 32.10
N ALA A 75 3.39 -8.49 30.89
CA ALA A 75 2.44 -7.38 30.70
C ALA A 75 1.66 -7.50 29.38
N VAL A 76 1.03 -8.66 29.15
CA VAL A 76 0.37 -9.00 27.89
C VAL A 76 -0.94 -8.24 27.75
N LEU A 77 -1.03 -7.27 26.84
CA LEU A 77 -2.21 -6.44 26.58
C LEU A 77 -2.84 -5.94 27.89
N GLY A 78 -4.14 -6.01 28.06
CA GLY A 78 -4.83 -5.71 29.31
C GLY A 78 -4.94 -6.91 30.27
N LEU A 79 -4.30 -8.05 29.95
CA LEU A 79 -4.40 -9.30 30.72
C LEU A 79 -3.34 -9.42 31.82
N GLY A 80 -2.30 -8.60 31.77
CA GLY A 80 -1.22 -8.60 32.76
C GLY A 80 -0.23 -9.75 32.60
N ASN A 81 0.26 -10.29 33.74
CA ASN A 81 1.25 -11.37 33.72
C ASN A 81 0.56 -12.72 33.52
N ILE A 82 0.39 -13.13 32.27
CA ILE A 82 -0.17 -14.45 31.92
C ILE A 82 0.90 -15.46 31.50
N GLY A 83 2.16 -15.07 31.54
CA GLY A 83 3.32 -15.90 31.18
C GLY A 83 3.66 -15.91 29.69
N ALA A 84 4.90 -16.30 29.43
CA ALA A 84 5.48 -16.24 28.08
C ALA A 84 4.67 -17.08 27.07
N LEU A 85 4.33 -18.32 27.36
CA LEU A 85 3.61 -19.21 26.45
C LEU A 85 2.23 -18.66 26.07
N ALA A 86 1.48 -18.14 27.02
CA ALA A 86 0.16 -17.58 26.76
C ALA A 86 0.20 -16.27 25.96
N GLY A 87 1.34 -15.57 25.96
CA GLY A 87 1.61 -14.39 25.14
C GLY A 87 1.88 -14.68 23.66
N LYS A 88 2.22 -15.93 23.31
CA LYS A 88 2.63 -16.28 21.92
C LYS A 88 1.65 -15.84 20.83
N PRO A 89 0.33 -15.96 20.95
CA PRO A 89 -0.58 -15.48 19.90
C PRO A 89 -0.44 -13.98 19.61
N VAL A 90 -0.09 -13.16 20.60
CA VAL A 90 0.17 -11.72 20.40
C VAL A 90 1.47 -11.51 19.62
N MET A 91 2.53 -12.24 19.97
CA MET A 91 3.85 -12.15 19.34
C MET A 91 3.81 -12.62 17.89
N GLU A 92 3.10 -13.70 17.57
CA GLU A 92 2.82 -14.10 16.18
C GLU A 92 2.05 -13.02 15.42
N GLY A 93 1.06 -12.39 16.06
CA GLY A 93 0.34 -11.26 15.50
C GLY A 93 1.26 -10.09 15.14
N LYS A 94 2.20 -9.76 16.03
CA LYS A 94 3.23 -8.76 15.78
C LYS A 94 4.06 -9.13 14.55
N GLY A 95 4.45 -10.39 14.40
CA GLY A 95 5.18 -10.90 13.23
C GLY A 95 4.40 -10.73 11.92
N VAL A 96 3.10 -11.00 11.94
CA VAL A 96 2.22 -10.77 10.77
C VAL A 96 2.22 -9.30 10.37
N LEU A 97 2.14 -8.38 11.34
CA LEU A 97 2.16 -6.93 11.05
C LEU A 97 3.50 -6.46 10.46
N PHE A 98 4.62 -6.92 10.99
CA PHE A 98 5.94 -6.65 10.43
C PHE A 98 6.05 -7.11 8.96
N LYS A 99 5.58 -8.33 8.68
CA LYS A 99 5.62 -8.90 7.31
C LYS A 99 4.70 -8.15 6.37
N LYS A 100 3.45 -7.91 6.78
CA LYS A 100 2.44 -7.25 5.95
C LYS A 100 2.81 -5.83 5.58
N PHE A 101 3.24 -5.02 6.55
CA PHE A 101 3.43 -3.59 6.34
C PHE A 101 4.83 -3.19 5.90
N ALA A 102 5.84 -3.98 6.24
CA ALA A 102 7.24 -3.64 5.92
C ALA A 102 8.05 -4.76 5.26
N GLY A 103 7.46 -5.93 4.99
CA GLY A 103 8.18 -7.07 4.39
C GLY A 103 9.27 -7.67 5.29
N ILE A 104 9.25 -7.37 6.59
CA ILE A 104 10.23 -7.85 7.56
C ILE A 104 9.81 -9.24 8.05
N ASP A 105 10.76 -10.16 8.04
CA ASP A 105 10.59 -11.48 8.62
C ASP A 105 10.79 -11.43 10.14
N VAL A 106 10.01 -12.23 10.86
CA VAL A 106 10.03 -12.24 12.33
C VAL A 106 10.13 -13.67 12.84
N PHE A 107 11.01 -13.88 13.84
CA PHE A 107 10.88 -14.97 14.79
C PHE A 107 10.35 -14.40 16.09
N ASP A 108 9.18 -14.88 16.55
CA ASP A 108 8.69 -14.61 17.88
C ASP A 108 9.37 -15.54 18.88
N ILE A 109 9.88 -14.97 19.97
CA ILE A 109 10.66 -15.68 20.98
C ILE A 109 10.06 -15.38 22.35
N GLU A 110 9.36 -16.36 22.88
CA GLU A 110 8.77 -16.31 24.22
C GLU A 110 9.76 -16.90 25.22
N VAL A 111 10.27 -16.07 26.13
CA VAL A 111 11.30 -16.45 27.12
C VAL A 111 10.65 -16.61 28.48
N ASP A 112 10.67 -17.80 29.04
CA ASP A 112 10.17 -18.08 30.39
C ASP A 112 11.21 -17.69 31.45
N GLU A 113 11.52 -16.39 31.52
CA GLU A 113 12.44 -15.82 32.51
C GLU A 113 11.92 -14.46 32.99
N GLN A 114 11.77 -14.31 34.30
CA GLN A 114 11.30 -13.07 34.93
C GLN A 114 12.43 -12.25 35.56
N ASP A 115 13.60 -12.88 35.82
CA ASP A 115 14.77 -12.18 36.32
C ASP A 115 15.33 -11.29 35.18
N PRO A 116 15.40 -9.97 35.37
CA PRO A 116 15.84 -9.06 34.34
C PRO A 116 17.25 -9.31 33.82
N ASP A 117 18.19 -9.65 34.71
CA ASP A 117 19.60 -9.87 34.34
C ASP A 117 19.77 -11.14 33.51
N LYS A 118 19.06 -12.22 33.86
CA LYS A 118 19.07 -13.45 33.08
C LYS A 118 18.37 -13.27 31.73
N LEU A 119 17.26 -12.55 31.71
CA LEU A 119 16.55 -12.23 30.45
C LEU A 119 17.46 -11.42 29.51
N ILE A 120 18.18 -10.43 30.04
CA ILE A 120 19.17 -9.66 29.29
C ILE A 120 20.24 -10.56 28.68
N ASP A 121 20.79 -11.50 29.47
CA ASP A 121 21.82 -12.43 28.99
C ASP A 121 21.30 -13.33 27.86
N VAL A 122 20.08 -13.85 27.98
CA VAL A 122 19.43 -14.65 26.94
C VAL A 122 19.27 -13.84 25.64
N ILE A 123 18.71 -12.62 25.74
CA ILE A 123 18.46 -11.79 24.58
C ILE A 123 19.75 -11.35 23.90
N ALA A 124 20.76 -10.91 24.67
CA ALA A 124 22.04 -10.50 24.12
C ALA A 124 22.75 -11.63 23.37
N ALA A 125 22.62 -12.88 23.82
CA ALA A 125 23.20 -14.05 23.15
C ALA A 125 22.56 -14.37 21.78
N LEU A 126 21.35 -13.85 21.49
CA LEU A 126 20.65 -14.04 20.21
C LEU A 126 21.09 -13.06 19.11
N GLU A 127 21.92 -12.08 19.40
CA GLU A 127 22.36 -11.04 18.45
C GLU A 127 22.85 -11.59 17.10
N PRO A 128 23.61 -12.69 17.01
CA PRO A 128 24.09 -13.21 15.72
C PRO A 128 22.99 -13.57 14.75
N THR A 129 21.79 -13.92 15.22
CA THR A 129 20.66 -14.36 14.38
C THR A 129 19.91 -13.20 13.73
N PHE A 130 19.86 -12.03 14.38
CA PHE A 130 18.91 -10.98 14.06
C PHE A 130 19.55 -9.69 13.58
N GLY A 131 18.80 -8.95 12.76
CA GLY A 131 19.12 -7.58 12.37
C GLY A 131 18.59 -6.52 13.35
N GLY A 132 17.62 -6.90 14.20
CA GLY A 132 17.03 -6.04 15.22
C GLY A 132 16.18 -6.82 16.23
N ILE A 133 15.96 -6.22 17.38
CA ILE A 133 15.17 -6.77 18.49
C ILE A 133 14.01 -5.83 18.79
N ASN A 134 12.79 -6.36 18.73
CA ASN A 134 11.59 -5.73 19.26
C ASN A 134 11.22 -6.39 20.58
N LEU A 135 11.32 -5.65 21.67
CA LEU A 135 10.82 -6.07 22.98
C LEU A 135 9.32 -5.77 23.08
N GLU A 136 8.55 -6.72 23.59
CA GLU A 136 7.10 -6.63 23.65
C GLU A 136 6.56 -7.17 24.95
N ASP A 137 5.54 -6.50 25.52
CA ASP A 137 4.78 -6.97 26.69
C ASP A 137 5.66 -7.33 27.90
N ILE A 138 6.73 -6.59 28.15
CA ILE A 138 7.57 -6.68 29.34
C ILE A 138 7.16 -5.59 30.31
N LYS A 139 6.84 -5.97 31.55
CA LYS A 139 6.31 -5.04 32.55
C LYS A 139 7.29 -3.95 32.96
N ALA A 140 6.74 -2.81 33.34
CA ALA A 140 7.47 -1.75 34.01
C ALA A 140 7.53 -2.05 35.56
N PRO A 141 8.62 -1.64 36.23
CA PRO A 141 9.75 -0.83 35.77
C PRO A 141 10.88 -1.62 35.07
N GLU A 142 10.82 -2.95 35.08
CA GLU A 142 11.89 -3.83 34.59
C GLU A 142 12.20 -3.58 33.12
N CYS A 143 11.21 -3.27 32.28
CA CYS A 143 11.40 -3.00 30.86
C CYS A 143 12.37 -1.85 30.57
N PHE A 144 12.41 -0.83 31.40
CA PHE A 144 13.34 0.30 31.26
C PHE A 144 14.79 -0.13 31.45
N TYR A 145 15.03 -0.95 32.47
CA TYR A 145 16.36 -1.48 32.78
C TYR A 145 16.82 -2.45 31.69
N ILE A 146 15.95 -3.39 31.29
CA ILE A 146 16.25 -4.40 30.28
C ILE A 146 16.59 -3.73 28.95
N GLU A 147 15.77 -2.82 28.47
CA GLU A 147 16.03 -2.13 27.22
C GLU A 147 17.33 -1.31 27.25
N ARG A 148 17.57 -0.55 28.32
CA ARG A 148 18.77 0.27 28.47
C ARG A 148 20.03 -0.58 28.40
N VAL A 149 20.11 -1.66 29.17
CA VAL A 149 21.29 -2.52 29.20
C VAL A 149 21.49 -3.25 27.87
N LEU A 150 20.43 -3.72 27.22
CA LEU A 150 20.52 -4.35 25.90
C LEU A 150 21.01 -3.35 24.83
N ARG A 151 20.53 -2.12 24.85
CA ARG A 151 20.99 -1.07 23.92
C ARG A 151 22.49 -0.74 24.09
N GLU A 152 23.01 -0.82 25.32
CA GLU A 152 24.44 -0.63 25.61
C GLU A 152 25.28 -1.84 25.18
N ARG A 153 24.75 -3.07 25.32
CA ARG A 153 25.48 -4.32 25.03
C ARG A 153 25.45 -4.74 23.56
N MET A 154 24.31 -4.53 22.89
CA MET A 154 24.07 -5.04 21.55
C MET A 154 24.44 -4.02 20.46
N LYS A 155 24.89 -4.52 19.31
CA LYS A 155 25.27 -3.72 18.13
C LYS A 155 24.18 -3.73 17.05
N ILE A 156 23.00 -4.16 17.38
CA ILE A 156 21.80 -4.12 16.55
C ILE A 156 20.72 -3.33 17.28
N PRO A 157 19.73 -2.76 16.57
CA PRO A 157 18.64 -2.02 17.19
C PRO A 157 17.90 -2.85 18.24
N VAL A 158 17.69 -2.27 19.42
CA VAL A 158 16.79 -2.78 20.47
C VAL A 158 15.73 -1.72 20.72
N PHE A 159 14.46 -2.09 20.60
CA PHE A 159 13.34 -1.17 20.65
C PHE A 159 12.17 -1.81 21.40
N HIS A 160 11.74 -1.22 22.51
CA HIS A 160 10.58 -1.66 23.24
C HIS A 160 9.33 -0.92 22.75
N ASP A 161 8.46 -1.62 22.00
CA ASP A 161 7.36 -0.99 21.27
C ASP A 161 6.32 -0.36 22.21
N ASP A 162 6.02 -0.98 23.36
CA ASP A 162 5.08 -0.43 24.33
C ASP A 162 5.51 0.91 24.92
N GLN A 163 6.82 1.17 24.97
CA GLN A 163 7.36 2.48 25.31
C GLN A 163 7.32 3.41 24.12
N HIS A 164 8.06 3.07 23.07
CA HIS A 164 8.45 4.00 22.02
C HIS A 164 7.47 4.09 20.86
N GLY A 165 6.80 2.98 20.51
CA GLY A 165 5.76 2.98 19.49
C GLY A 165 4.60 3.88 19.88
N THR A 166 4.06 3.68 21.07
CA THR A 166 3.00 4.53 21.63
C THR A 166 3.43 5.99 21.73
N ALA A 167 4.66 6.25 22.24
CA ALA A 167 5.17 7.61 22.37
C ALA A 167 5.26 8.34 21.01
N ILE A 168 5.74 7.68 19.96
CA ILE A 168 5.87 8.26 18.63
C ILE A 168 4.50 8.63 18.04
N ILE A 169 3.52 7.74 18.12
CA ILE A 169 2.18 7.99 17.57
C ILE A 169 1.44 9.07 18.38
N CYS A 170 1.49 9.01 19.70
CA CYS A 170 0.90 10.05 20.56
C CYS A 170 1.51 11.43 20.29
N THR A 171 2.80 11.48 20.16
CA THR A 171 3.51 12.73 19.89
C THR A 171 3.15 13.31 18.53
N ALA A 172 3.01 12.47 17.49
CA ALA A 172 2.52 12.90 16.18
C ALA A 172 1.08 13.45 16.26
N ALA A 173 0.19 12.77 17.00
CA ALA A 173 -1.17 13.22 17.23
C ALA A 173 -1.22 14.56 17.99
N VAL A 174 -0.40 14.71 19.02
CA VAL A 174 -0.29 15.99 19.78
C VAL A 174 0.20 17.11 18.87
N LEU A 175 1.24 16.92 18.08
CA LEU A 175 1.74 17.92 17.14
C LEU A 175 0.64 18.42 16.20
N ASN A 176 -0.09 17.49 15.60
CA ASN A 176 -1.16 17.85 14.66
C ASN A 176 -2.39 18.44 15.38
N GLY A 177 -2.72 17.95 16.56
CA GLY A 177 -3.75 18.56 17.39
C GLY A 177 -3.42 20.02 17.74
N LEU A 178 -2.17 20.30 18.15
CA LEU A 178 -1.70 21.64 18.43
C LEU A 178 -1.71 22.55 17.19
N ARG A 179 -1.39 22.02 16.01
CA ARG A 179 -1.53 22.77 14.73
C ARG A 179 -2.97 23.21 14.49
N ILE A 180 -3.94 22.34 14.74
CA ILE A 180 -5.38 22.64 14.56
C ILE A 180 -5.84 23.70 15.54
N VAL A 181 -5.52 23.54 16.82
CA VAL A 181 -5.95 24.46 17.87
C VAL A 181 -5.06 25.71 17.98
N LYS A 182 -4.00 25.81 17.17
CA LYS A 182 -3.05 26.93 17.10
C LYS A 182 -2.39 27.25 18.43
N LYS A 183 -2.02 26.23 19.20
CA LYS A 183 -1.28 26.35 20.45
C LYS A 183 0.17 25.90 20.28
N ASN A 184 1.07 26.49 21.06
CA ASN A 184 2.50 26.19 21.02
C ASN A 184 2.85 25.10 22.03
N ILE A 185 3.66 24.12 21.65
CA ILE A 185 4.04 23.01 22.53
C ILE A 185 4.77 23.46 23.81
N SER A 186 5.50 24.59 23.75
CA SER A 186 6.20 25.16 24.90
C SER A 186 5.28 25.78 25.96
N ASP A 187 4.05 26.15 25.57
CA ASP A 187 3.17 26.95 26.38
C ASP A 187 1.99 26.16 26.97
N VAL A 188 1.73 24.97 26.41
CA VAL A 188 0.60 24.13 26.81
C VAL A 188 0.87 23.36 28.09
N ARG A 189 -0.20 23.10 28.82
CA ARG A 189 -0.20 22.32 30.05
C ARG A 189 -0.73 20.92 29.79
N LEU A 190 0.09 19.91 30.15
CA LEU A 190 -0.19 18.49 30.03
C LEU A 190 -0.51 17.87 31.40
N VAL A 191 -1.63 17.17 31.48
CA VAL A 191 -1.95 16.31 32.63
C VAL A 191 -1.97 14.85 32.18
N VAL A 192 -1.24 14.01 32.88
CA VAL A 192 -1.04 12.59 32.54
C VAL A 192 -1.68 11.72 33.62
N SER A 193 -2.49 10.75 33.21
CA SER A 193 -3.00 9.68 34.09
C SER A 193 -2.31 8.38 33.73
N GLY A 194 -1.53 7.86 34.67
CA GLY A 194 -0.64 6.72 34.51
C GLY A 194 0.84 7.15 34.49
N ALA A 195 1.71 6.33 35.03
CA ALA A 195 3.15 6.56 35.09
C ALA A 195 3.93 5.28 34.76
N GLY A 196 3.39 4.48 33.87
CA GLY A 196 4.00 3.26 33.32
C GLY A 196 4.89 3.53 32.11
N ALA A 197 5.26 2.46 31.43
CA ALA A 197 6.19 2.48 30.28
C ALA A 197 5.79 3.49 29.21
N SER A 198 4.57 3.43 28.73
CA SER A 198 4.06 4.31 27.65
C SER A 198 4.00 5.77 28.08
N ALA A 199 3.49 6.06 29.27
CA ALA A 199 3.34 7.44 29.78
C ALA A 199 4.71 8.13 29.91
N ILE A 200 5.69 7.46 30.51
CA ILE A 200 7.05 8.01 30.68
C ILE A 200 7.70 8.26 29.32
N ALA A 201 7.59 7.32 28.39
CA ALA A 201 8.15 7.47 27.04
C ALA A 201 7.47 8.62 26.27
N CYS A 202 6.15 8.77 26.36
CA CYS A 202 5.42 9.90 25.76
C CYS A 202 5.91 11.25 26.30
N MET A 203 6.03 11.38 27.60
CA MET A 203 6.50 12.61 28.25
C MET A 203 7.93 12.95 27.84
N ASN A 204 8.82 11.96 27.80
CA ASN A 204 10.20 12.16 27.36
C ASN A 204 10.26 12.69 25.92
N LEU A 205 9.49 12.07 25.02
CA LEU A 205 9.49 12.47 23.61
C LEU A 205 8.85 13.85 23.38
N LEU A 206 7.75 14.16 24.07
CA LEU A 206 7.14 15.49 24.05
C LEU A 206 8.08 16.57 24.59
N THR A 207 8.84 16.26 25.63
CA THR A 207 9.87 17.16 26.20
C THR A 207 11.01 17.40 25.20
N SER A 208 11.44 16.37 24.48
CA SER A 208 12.44 16.50 23.39
C SER A 208 11.98 17.43 22.27
N LEU A 209 10.66 17.56 22.07
CA LEU A 209 10.06 18.50 21.10
C LEU A 209 9.81 19.91 21.63
N GLY A 210 10.11 20.18 22.88
CA GLY A 210 10.04 21.50 23.47
C GLY A 210 8.95 21.70 24.53
N MET A 211 8.20 20.67 24.90
CA MET A 211 7.27 20.76 26.03
C MET A 211 8.04 20.96 27.33
N GLN A 212 7.62 21.95 28.09
CA GLN A 212 8.31 22.31 29.34
C GLN A 212 7.93 21.34 30.45
N LYS A 213 8.92 20.75 31.14
CA LYS A 213 8.66 19.79 32.24
C LYS A 213 7.80 20.36 33.36
N HIS A 214 7.92 21.64 33.67
CA HIS A 214 7.11 22.29 34.70
C HIS A 214 5.63 22.45 34.32
N ASN A 215 5.30 22.29 33.05
CA ASN A 215 3.93 22.26 32.55
C ASN A 215 3.31 20.86 32.53
N ILE A 216 4.04 19.83 32.99
CA ILE A 216 3.58 18.45 33.03
C ILE A 216 3.24 18.08 34.47
N VAL A 217 2.01 17.58 34.67
CA VAL A 217 1.56 17.03 35.95
C VAL A 217 1.15 15.57 35.74
N VAL A 218 1.72 14.68 36.53
CA VAL A 218 1.49 13.23 36.40
C VAL A 218 0.74 12.69 37.61
N CYS A 219 -0.27 11.88 37.37
CA CYS A 219 -1.00 11.14 38.37
C CYS A 219 -0.84 9.63 38.13
N ASP A 220 -0.56 8.88 39.16
CA ASP A 220 -0.62 7.41 39.16
C ASP A 220 -1.71 6.88 40.10
N SER A 221 -1.72 5.59 40.39
CA SER A 221 -2.70 4.97 41.30
C SER A 221 -2.70 5.51 42.76
N LYS A 222 -1.67 6.29 43.12
CA LYS A 222 -1.54 6.96 44.40
C LYS A 222 -1.78 8.49 44.31
N GLY A 223 -2.26 8.98 43.15
CA GLY A 223 -2.52 10.36 42.91
C GLY A 223 -1.32 11.12 42.28
N VAL A 224 -1.29 12.42 42.49
CA VAL A 224 -0.27 13.31 41.93
C VAL A 224 1.15 12.90 42.33
N ILE A 225 2.07 12.93 41.41
CA ILE A 225 3.50 12.72 41.64
C ILE A 225 4.14 14.07 41.99
N TYR A 226 4.52 14.23 43.25
CA TYR A 226 5.12 15.47 43.76
C TYR A 226 6.44 15.20 44.49
N ARG A 227 7.28 16.22 44.61
CA ARG A 227 8.55 16.11 45.34
C ARG A 227 8.35 15.79 46.80
N GLY A 228 9.08 14.77 47.29
CA GLY A 228 8.94 14.29 48.64
C GLY A 228 7.88 13.20 48.84
N ARG A 229 7.16 12.80 47.78
CA ARG A 229 6.30 11.61 47.85
C ARG A 229 7.15 10.33 47.92
N GLU A 230 6.91 9.48 48.89
CA GLU A 230 7.64 8.21 49.07
C GLU A 230 6.93 7.02 48.44
N ALA A 231 5.59 7.04 48.44
CA ALA A 231 4.79 5.92 47.98
C ALA A 231 4.84 5.73 46.45
N ASN A 232 5.16 4.49 46.02
CA ASN A 232 5.15 4.10 44.61
C ASN A 232 6.04 5.01 43.70
N MET A 233 7.23 5.33 44.21
CA MET A 233 8.20 6.16 43.48
C MET A 233 9.30 5.31 42.83
N ALA A 234 9.72 5.71 41.64
CA ALA A 234 10.86 5.21 40.90
C ALA A 234 11.62 6.40 40.31
N GLU A 235 12.85 6.20 39.90
CA GLU A 235 13.69 7.27 39.32
C GLU A 235 13.00 7.93 38.10
N THR A 236 12.38 7.13 37.22
CA THR A 236 11.64 7.61 36.04
C THR A 236 10.46 8.50 36.42
N LYS A 237 9.76 8.20 37.51
CA LYS A 237 8.66 9.01 38.03
C LYS A 237 9.18 10.29 38.71
N ALA A 238 10.27 10.19 39.47
CA ALA A 238 10.88 11.32 40.15
C ALA A 238 11.30 12.45 39.19
N ALA A 239 11.68 12.10 37.95
CA ALA A 239 12.01 13.06 36.93
C ALA A 239 10.86 14.03 36.54
N TYR A 240 9.61 13.64 36.84
CA TYR A 240 8.40 14.40 36.56
C TYR A 240 7.66 14.85 37.83
N ALA A 241 8.27 14.72 39.00
CA ALA A 241 7.67 15.18 40.25
C ALA A 241 7.56 16.72 40.28
N VAL A 242 6.34 17.23 40.44
CA VAL A 242 6.07 18.65 40.60
C VAL A 242 6.32 19.12 42.04
N GLU A 243 6.41 20.43 42.28
CA GLU A 243 6.44 20.97 43.63
C GLU A 243 5.18 20.59 44.39
N ASP A 244 5.30 20.33 45.71
CA ASP A 244 4.17 20.00 46.54
C ASP A 244 3.32 21.25 46.82
N ASP A 245 2.21 21.35 46.13
CA ASP A 245 1.22 22.44 46.31
C ASP A 245 -0.06 21.97 47.04
N GLY A 246 -0.05 20.77 47.58
CA GLY A 246 -1.16 20.18 48.31
C GLY A 246 -2.19 19.45 47.46
N ARG A 247 -2.16 19.55 46.14
CA ARG A 247 -3.06 18.79 45.24
C ARG A 247 -2.65 17.33 45.16
N ARG A 248 -3.61 16.42 45.20
CA ARG A 248 -3.36 14.96 45.29
C ARG A 248 -4.08 14.15 44.24
N THR A 249 -5.15 14.66 43.64
CA THR A 249 -6.02 13.89 42.74
C THR A 249 -6.00 14.46 41.32
N LEU A 250 -6.42 13.62 40.37
CA LEU A 250 -6.57 14.05 38.96
C LEU A 250 -7.58 15.20 38.83
N ASP A 251 -8.67 15.17 39.56
CA ASP A 251 -9.71 16.21 39.54
C ASP A 251 -9.16 17.57 39.98
N GLU A 252 -8.25 17.59 40.97
CA GLU A 252 -7.62 18.81 41.48
C GLU A 252 -6.62 19.44 40.48
N VAL A 253 -6.05 18.65 39.57
CA VAL A 253 -4.99 19.11 38.66
C VAL A 253 -5.44 19.31 37.22
N ILE A 254 -6.60 18.75 36.82
CA ILE A 254 -7.07 18.79 35.45
C ILE A 254 -7.54 20.15 34.96
N ALA A 255 -7.94 21.03 35.88
CA ALA A 255 -8.43 22.36 35.54
C ALA A 255 -7.42 23.18 34.77
N GLY A 256 -7.82 23.71 33.61
CA GLY A 256 -6.95 24.49 32.73
C GLY A 256 -5.91 23.68 31.96
N ALA A 257 -5.97 22.35 31.96
CA ALA A 257 -5.11 21.53 31.14
C ALA A 257 -5.48 21.65 29.66
N ASP A 258 -4.48 21.86 28.80
CA ASP A 258 -4.65 21.87 27.35
C ASP A 258 -4.68 20.46 26.77
N ILE A 259 -3.93 19.55 27.37
CA ILE A 259 -3.77 18.15 26.93
C ILE A 259 -3.98 17.22 28.11
N PHE A 260 -4.79 16.19 27.91
CA PHE A 260 -4.88 15.02 28.78
C PHE A 260 -4.28 13.80 28.07
N LEU A 261 -3.36 13.12 28.71
CA LEU A 261 -2.80 11.84 28.25
C LEU A 261 -3.15 10.73 29.24
N GLY A 262 -4.00 9.82 28.83
CA GLY A 262 -4.41 8.65 29.61
C GLY A 262 -3.67 7.38 29.14
N CYS A 263 -2.87 6.82 30.05
CA CYS A 263 -2.21 5.51 29.92
C CYS A 263 -2.46 4.69 31.19
N SER A 264 -3.69 4.65 31.66
CA SER A 264 -4.06 4.13 32.98
C SER A 264 -5.18 3.09 32.89
N GLY A 265 -6.39 3.45 33.16
CA GLY A 265 -7.52 2.53 33.21
C GLY A 265 -8.85 3.17 32.86
N PRO A 266 -9.89 2.36 32.64
CA PRO A 266 -11.17 2.85 32.15
C PRO A 266 -11.85 3.81 33.16
N GLY A 267 -12.49 4.84 32.57
CA GLY A 267 -13.41 5.73 33.29
C GLY A 267 -12.77 6.69 34.29
N VAL A 268 -11.43 6.85 34.32
CA VAL A 268 -10.76 7.74 35.28
C VAL A 268 -10.94 9.22 34.95
N LEU A 269 -11.28 9.57 33.72
CA LEU A 269 -11.56 10.93 33.29
C LEU A 269 -13.09 11.14 33.17
N SER A 270 -13.67 11.95 34.03
CA SER A 270 -15.12 12.22 34.03
C SER A 270 -15.48 13.37 33.08
N ALA A 271 -16.76 13.43 32.67
CA ALA A 271 -17.30 14.56 31.93
C ALA A 271 -17.13 15.91 32.68
N GLY A 272 -17.23 15.88 34.01
CA GLY A 272 -17.00 17.04 34.88
C GLY A 272 -15.56 17.56 34.80
N MET A 273 -14.59 16.65 34.80
CA MET A 273 -13.17 16.97 34.63
C MET A 273 -12.89 17.58 33.24
N VAL A 274 -13.45 17.00 32.19
CA VAL A 274 -13.30 17.51 30.81
C VAL A 274 -13.80 18.94 30.66
N LYS A 275 -14.89 19.29 31.34
CA LYS A 275 -15.43 20.67 31.34
C LYS A 275 -14.49 21.70 31.97
N GLN A 276 -13.59 21.28 32.86
CA GLN A 276 -12.64 22.15 33.55
C GLN A 276 -11.36 22.37 32.73
N MET A 277 -11.13 21.63 31.67
CA MET A 277 -9.95 21.76 30.81
C MET A 277 -9.95 23.10 30.05
N ALA A 278 -8.81 23.49 29.51
CA ALA A 278 -8.65 24.68 28.68
C ALA A 278 -9.49 24.59 27.39
N ASP A 279 -9.61 25.72 26.69
CA ASP A 279 -10.33 25.77 25.41
C ASP A 279 -9.69 24.85 24.36
N SER A 280 -10.54 24.17 23.60
CA SER A 280 -10.14 23.21 22.55
C SER A 280 -9.12 22.18 23.08
N PRO A 281 -9.48 21.40 24.11
CA PRO A 281 -8.55 20.45 24.73
C PRO A 281 -8.27 19.25 23.82
N LEU A 282 -7.03 18.76 23.88
CA LEU A 282 -6.65 17.47 23.29
C LEU A 282 -6.78 16.38 24.36
N ILE A 283 -7.54 15.33 24.05
CA ILE A 283 -7.79 14.22 24.97
C ILE A 283 -7.29 12.91 24.31
N LEU A 284 -6.19 12.37 24.81
CA LEU A 284 -5.64 11.08 24.38
C LEU A 284 -5.97 10.04 25.46
N ALA A 285 -7.07 9.32 25.29
CA ALA A 285 -7.55 8.32 26.22
C ALA A 285 -7.19 6.92 25.68
N LEU A 286 -6.05 6.37 26.08
CA LEU A 286 -5.38 5.25 25.42
C LEU A 286 -5.50 3.92 26.15
N ALA A 287 -6.19 3.86 27.28
CA ALA A 287 -6.43 2.60 27.98
C ALA A 287 -7.21 1.61 27.11
N ASN A 288 -6.81 0.35 27.16
CA ASN A 288 -7.43 -0.75 26.44
C ASN A 288 -7.93 -1.84 27.39
N PRO A 289 -9.07 -2.50 27.14
CA PRO A 289 -9.98 -2.32 25.97
C PRO A 289 -10.92 -1.11 26.09
N GLU A 290 -11.08 -0.53 27.26
CA GLU A 290 -11.92 0.64 27.49
C GLU A 290 -11.07 1.85 27.86
N PRO A 291 -11.29 3.02 27.19
CA PRO A 291 -10.50 4.22 27.43
C PRO A 291 -10.86 4.90 28.77
N GLU A 292 -10.02 5.83 29.19
CA GLU A 292 -10.24 6.67 30.38
C GLU A 292 -11.54 7.47 30.32
N ILE A 293 -11.98 7.82 29.10
CA ILE A 293 -13.29 8.38 28.80
C ILE A 293 -13.71 7.96 27.38
N LEU A 294 -14.97 7.65 27.20
CA LEU A 294 -15.50 7.36 25.86
C LEU A 294 -15.62 8.66 25.03
N PRO A 295 -15.19 8.66 23.75
CA PRO A 295 -15.26 9.84 22.90
C PRO A 295 -16.64 10.54 22.83
N PRO A 296 -17.79 9.83 22.74
CA PRO A 296 -19.09 10.49 22.77
C PRO A 296 -19.36 11.26 24.07
N VAL A 297 -18.89 10.74 25.22
CA VAL A 297 -19.04 11.39 26.52
C VAL A 297 -18.19 12.66 26.60
N ALA A 298 -16.95 12.60 26.13
CA ALA A 298 -16.06 13.76 26.09
C ALA A 298 -16.57 14.83 25.12
N LYS A 299 -17.04 14.46 23.94
CA LYS A 299 -17.65 15.38 22.96
C LYS A 299 -18.93 16.04 23.47
N ALA A 300 -19.76 15.31 24.19
CA ALA A 300 -20.96 15.87 24.81
C ALA A 300 -20.62 16.90 25.91
N ALA A 301 -19.53 16.66 26.65
CA ALA A 301 -19.05 17.60 27.67
C ALA A 301 -18.36 18.83 27.06
N ARG A 302 -17.57 18.64 26.01
CA ARG A 302 -16.77 19.66 25.29
C ARG A 302 -16.81 19.38 23.79
N PRO A 303 -17.74 20.00 23.03
CA PRO A 303 -17.83 19.85 21.57
C PRO A 303 -16.55 20.28 20.82
N ASP A 304 -15.78 21.17 21.39
CA ASP A 304 -14.50 21.67 20.88
C ASP A 304 -13.30 20.74 21.15
N ALA A 305 -13.49 19.67 21.93
CA ALA A 305 -12.43 18.73 22.24
C ALA A 305 -12.01 17.88 21.01
N ILE A 306 -10.71 17.66 20.88
CA ILE A 306 -10.14 16.71 19.92
C ILE A 306 -9.74 15.44 20.68
N ILE A 307 -10.20 14.29 20.22
CA ILE A 307 -10.11 13.05 20.97
C ILE A 307 -9.38 11.98 20.18
N CYS A 308 -8.43 11.31 20.83
CA CYS A 308 -7.72 10.12 20.33
C CYS A 308 -7.95 8.96 21.29
N THR A 309 -8.05 7.74 20.75
CA THR A 309 -8.15 6.50 21.54
C THR A 309 -7.29 5.40 20.92
N GLY A 310 -7.10 4.30 21.65
CA GLY A 310 -6.51 3.07 21.10
C GLY A 310 -7.48 2.23 20.28
N ARG A 311 -8.77 2.57 20.24
CA ARG A 311 -9.83 1.78 19.60
C ARG A 311 -9.98 2.12 18.11
N SER A 312 -10.20 1.08 17.30
CA SER A 312 -10.39 1.22 15.84
C SER A 312 -11.77 1.71 15.42
N ASP A 313 -12.75 1.67 16.32
CA ASP A 313 -14.13 2.09 16.08
C ASP A 313 -14.37 3.60 16.32
N TYR A 314 -13.33 4.33 16.71
CA TYR A 314 -13.36 5.79 16.86
C TYR A 314 -12.31 6.47 15.98
N PRO A 315 -12.51 7.75 15.63
CA PRO A 315 -11.50 8.56 14.94
C PRO A 315 -10.18 8.66 15.72
N ASN A 316 -9.09 8.98 15.02
CA ASN A 316 -7.77 9.19 15.60
C ASN A 316 -7.27 7.99 16.43
N GLN A 317 -7.33 6.79 15.85
CA GLN A 317 -6.82 5.60 16.51
C GLN A 317 -5.29 5.69 16.68
N VAL A 318 -4.84 5.69 17.93
CA VAL A 318 -3.42 5.55 18.28
C VAL A 318 -3.07 4.06 18.27
N ASN A 319 -2.34 3.63 17.23
CA ASN A 319 -1.97 2.24 17.02
C ASN A 319 -0.49 2.16 16.63
N ASN A 320 0.28 1.38 17.39
CA ASN A 320 1.73 1.22 17.22
C ASN A 320 2.13 0.71 15.82
N VAL A 321 1.22 0.05 15.10
CA VAL A 321 1.45 -0.40 13.72
C VAL A 321 1.78 0.75 12.74
N LEU A 322 1.42 1.97 13.08
CA LEU A 322 1.81 3.16 12.31
C LEU A 322 3.31 3.48 12.42
N CYS A 323 4.04 2.87 13.35
CA CYS A 323 5.42 3.18 13.62
C CYS A 323 6.36 1.98 13.46
N PHE A 324 6.19 0.92 14.28
CA PHE A 324 7.24 -0.10 14.45
C PHE A 324 7.67 -0.80 13.16
N PRO A 325 6.78 -1.13 12.19
CA PRO A 325 7.24 -1.78 10.96
C PRO A 325 8.19 -0.89 10.15
N PHE A 326 7.90 0.39 10.11
CA PHE A 326 8.58 1.36 9.25
C PHE A 326 9.86 1.90 9.87
N ILE A 327 9.91 2.07 11.19
CA ILE A 327 11.13 2.46 11.89
C ILE A 327 12.17 1.33 11.84
N PHE A 328 11.74 0.07 11.97
CA PHE A 328 12.61 -1.08 11.76
C PHE A 328 13.03 -1.23 10.30
N ARG A 329 12.15 -0.92 9.34
CA ARG A 329 12.54 -0.95 7.91
C ARG A 329 13.68 0.02 7.63
N GLY A 330 13.57 1.26 8.07
CA GLY A 330 14.64 2.26 7.93
C GLY A 330 15.94 1.87 8.65
N ALA A 331 15.81 1.32 9.85
CA ALA A 331 16.96 0.87 10.63
C ALA A 331 17.68 -0.33 10.00
N LEU A 332 16.94 -1.35 9.55
CA LEU A 332 17.51 -2.54 8.89
C LEU A 332 18.18 -2.20 7.56
N ASP A 333 17.56 -1.35 6.75
CA ASP A 333 18.08 -1.02 5.41
C ASP A 333 19.38 -0.22 5.46
N THR A 334 19.59 0.53 6.53
CA THR A 334 20.86 1.25 6.79
C THR A 334 21.84 0.48 7.66
N GLY A 335 21.48 -0.70 8.15
CA GLY A 335 22.27 -1.45 9.10
C GLY A 335 22.54 -0.66 10.39
N ALA A 336 21.55 0.08 10.87
CA ALA A 336 21.67 0.87 12.08
C ALA A 336 22.04 0.00 13.29
N THR A 337 22.92 0.50 14.14
CA THR A 337 23.34 -0.17 15.37
C THR A 337 22.42 0.12 16.55
N ALA A 338 21.57 1.13 16.42
CA ALA A 338 20.57 1.52 17.41
C ALA A 338 19.41 2.24 16.72
N ILE A 339 18.24 2.24 17.36
CA ILE A 339 17.16 3.19 17.09
C ILE A 339 17.28 4.28 18.15
N ASN A 340 17.84 5.42 17.77
CA ASN A 340 18.13 6.53 18.68
C ASN A 340 17.01 7.59 18.68
N GLU A 341 17.20 8.66 19.44
CA GLU A 341 16.21 9.71 19.61
C GLU A 341 15.93 10.46 18.29
N GLU A 342 16.97 10.72 17.49
CA GLU A 342 16.87 11.38 16.19
C GLU A 342 15.99 10.58 15.21
N MET A 343 16.12 9.26 15.22
CA MET A 343 15.31 8.37 14.40
C MET A 343 13.85 8.34 14.86
N LYS A 344 13.59 8.35 16.18
CA LYS A 344 12.25 8.45 16.73
C LYS A 344 11.56 9.77 16.37
N LEU A 345 12.27 10.89 16.50
CA LEU A 345 11.76 12.22 16.13
C LEU A 345 11.52 12.33 14.61
N ALA A 346 12.37 11.71 13.79
CA ALA A 346 12.14 11.64 12.34
C ALA A 346 10.85 10.87 12.01
N ALA A 347 10.58 9.77 12.70
CA ALA A 347 9.32 9.02 12.57
C ALA A 347 8.11 9.85 12.99
N VAL A 348 8.18 10.55 14.10
CA VAL A 348 7.12 11.48 14.58
C VAL A 348 6.76 12.50 13.50
N ARG A 349 7.76 13.20 12.97
CA ARG A 349 7.54 14.22 11.94
C ARG A 349 6.98 13.62 10.65
N ALA A 350 7.50 12.50 10.20
CA ALA A 350 7.03 11.82 9.00
C ALA A 350 5.57 11.40 9.12
N ILE A 351 5.15 10.85 10.26
CA ILE A 351 3.76 10.47 10.52
C ILE A 351 2.85 11.71 10.60
N ALA A 352 3.27 12.75 11.31
CA ALA A 352 2.50 13.97 11.44
C ALA A 352 2.31 14.68 10.08
N ASP A 353 3.35 14.76 9.28
CA ASP A 353 3.31 15.43 7.97
C ASP A 353 2.51 14.62 6.95
N LEU A 354 2.53 13.28 7.03
CA LEU A 354 1.71 12.43 6.17
C LEU A 354 0.21 12.65 6.37
N ALA A 355 -0.23 12.93 7.59
CA ALA A 355 -1.63 13.26 7.87
C ALA A 355 -2.08 14.58 7.22
N LEU A 356 -1.14 15.51 6.95
CA LEU A 356 -1.40 16.76 6.24
C LEU A 356 -1.49 16.57 4.72
N ALA A 357 -0.90 15.50 4.19
CA ALA A 357 -0.90 15.22 2.77
C ALA A 357 -2.30 14.81 2.30
N GLU A 358 -2.62 15.11 1.05
CA GLU A 358 -3.87 14.69 0.43
C GLU A 358 -4.00 13.17 0.43
N GLN A 359 -5.24 12.69 0.60
CA GLN A 359 -5.49 11.25 0.67
C GLN A 359 -5.20 10.51 -0.63
N SER A 360 -4.74 9.26 -0.48
CA SER A 360 -4.73 8.31 -1.58
C SER A 360 -6.03 7.49 -1.59
N GLU A 361 -6.46 7.08 -2.77
CA GLU A 361 -7.66 6.24 -2.95
C GLU A 361 -7.56 4.90 -2.20
N VAL A 362 -6.36 4.34 -2.09
CA VAL A 362 -6.16 3.07 -1.36
C VAL A 362 -6.60 3.20 0.09
N VAL A 363 -6.36 4.37 0.70
CA VAL A 363 -6.87 4.69 2.05
C VAL A 363 -8.39 4.82 2.04
N ALA A 364 -8.95 5.56 1.08
CA ALA A 364 -10.39 5.73 0.97
C ALA A 364 -11.11 4.39 0.76
N SER A 365 -10.59 3.52 -0.11
CA SER A 365 -11.19 2.20 -0.37
C SER A 365 -11.05 1.22 0.80
N ALA A 366 -9.97 1.29 1.58
CA ALA A 366 -9.75 0.43 2.74
C ALA A 366 -10.65 0.77 3.94
N TYR A 367 -11.10 2.03 4.03
CA TYR A 367 -11.88 2.54 5.16
C TYR A 367 -13.31 2.99 4.80
N GLY A 368 -13.78 2.68 3.59
CA GLY A 368 -15.09 3.09 3.06
C GLY A 368 -15.14 4.58 2.72
N ASP A 369 -16.32 5.06 2.30
CA ASP A 369 -16.56 6.45 1.86
C ASP A 369 -16.44 7.51 2.99
N GLN A 370 -15.61 7.29 4.00
CA GLN A 370 -15.36 8.29 5.03
C GLN A 370 -14.48 9.40 4.45
N GLU A 371 -14.95 10.63 4.56
CA GLU A 371 -14.15 11.83 4.29
C GLU A 371 -13.01 11.92 5.30
N LEU A 372 -11.81 11.49 4.90
CA LEU A 372 -10.62 11.52 5.73
C LEU A 372 -9.72 12.68 5.28
N SER A 373 -10.05 13.90 5.62
CA SER A 373 -9.18 15.06 5.43
C SER A 373 -8.58 15.52 6.76
N PHE A 374 -7.37 16.10 6.72
CA PHE A 374 -6.73 16.63 7.92
C PHE A 374 -7.67 17.53 8.71
N GLY A 375 -7.85 17.21 9.97
CA GLY A 375 -8.79 17.92 10.85
C GLY A 375 -8.94 17.21 12.20
N PRO A 376 -9.90 17.68 13.04
CA PRO A 376 -10.10 17.12 14.39
C PRO A 376 -10.36 15.61 14.44
N GLU A 377 -10.88 15.03 13.36
CA GLU A 377 -11.19 13.61 13.24
C GLU A 377 -10.10 12.82 12.48
N TYR A 378 -9.04 13.50 12.00
CA TYR A 378 -7.93 12.88 11.27
C TYR A 378 -6.61 13.59 11.58
N LEU A 379 -6.01 13.26 12.72
CA LEU A 379 -4.73 13.80 13.19
C LEU A 379 -3.53 12.94 12.75
N ILE A 380 -3.75 11.67 12.53
CA ILE A 380 -2.72 10.67 12.21
C ILE A 380 -3.23 9.80 11.07
N PRO A 381 -2.32 9.28 10.22
CA PRO A 381 -2.68 8.37 9.14
C PRO A 381 -3.33 7.10 9.66
N LYS A 382 -3.99 6.37 8.77
CA LYS A 382 -4.56 5.05 9.09
C LYS A 382 -3.59 3.92 8.73
N PRO A 383 -3.67 2.75 9.40
CA PRO A 383 -2.71 1.65 9.25
C PRO A 383 -2.51 1.13 7.83
N PHE A 384 -3.55 1.14 7.00
CA PHE A 384 -3.48 0.67 5.61
C PHE A 384 -3.11 1.76 4.59
N ASP A 385 -2.61 2.91 5.04
CA ASP A 385 -2.08 3.91 4.12
C ASP A 385 -0.77 3.43 3.50
N PRO A 386 -0.73 3.17 2.19
CA PRO A 386 0.46 2.63 1.52
C PRO A 386 1.64 3.60 1.51
N ARG A 387 1.40 4.88 1.79
CA ARG A 387 2.44 5.91 1.85
C ARG A 387 3.28 5.85 3.13
N LEU A 388 2.81 5.14 4.16
CA LEU A 388 3.52 5.04 5.46
C LEU A 388 4.96 4.58 5.30
N ILE A 389 5.19 3.45 4.62
CA ILE A 389 6.53 2.90 4.44
C ILE A 389 7.43 3.82 3.59
N VAL A 390 6.87 4.40 2.53
CA VAL A 390 7.60 5.27 1.58
C VAL A 390 7.97 6.61 2.21
N THR A 391 7.26 7.02 3.25
CA THR A 391 7.48 8.29 3.96
C THR A 391 8.34 8.09 5.22
N ILE A 392 7.98 7.13 6.06
CA ILE A 392 8.61 6.94 7.38
C ILE A 392 9.99 6.28 7.25
N ALA A 393 10.10 5.17 6.50
CA ALA A 393 11.36 4.44 6.40
C ALA A 393 12.52 5.29 5.83
N PRO A 394 12.36 6.10 4.77
CA PRO A 394 13.41 7.00 4.32
C PRO A 394 13.77 8.10 5.31
N ALA A 395 12.80 8.65 6.04
CA ALA A 395 13.07 9.66 7.07
C ALA A 395 13.89 9.09 8.21
N VAL A 396 13.56 7.89 8.67
CA VAL A 396 14.30 7.16 9.70
C VAL A 396 15.69 6.76 9.22
N ALA A 397 15.81 6.27 7.99
CA ALA A 397 17.10 5.92 7.37
C ALA A 397 18.03 7.13 7.30
N LYS A 398 17.51 8.28 6.87
CA LYS A 398 18.28 9.54 6.85
C LYS A 398 18.73 9.94 8.25
N ALA A 399 17.87 9.88 9.24
CA ALA A 399 18.22 10.19 10.63
C ALA A 399 19.28 9.24 11.19
N ALA A 400 19.22 7.94 10.84
CA ALA A 400 20.25 6.96 11.22
C ALA A 400 21.63 7.32 10.62
N MET A 401 21.65 7.76 9.36
CA MET A 401 22.88 8.20 8.69
C MET A 401 23.43 9.50 9.30
N ASP A 402 22.56 10.49 9.47
CA ASP A 402 22.94 11.81 9.99
C ASP A 402 23.44 11.74 11.45
N SER A 403 22.94 10.81 12.25
CA SER A 403 23.34 10.57 13.64
C SER A 403 24.50 9.57 13.80
N GLY A 404 25.02 9.03 12.69
CA GLY A 404 26.22 8.18 12.68
C GLY A 404 26.03 6.74 13.14
N VAL A 405 24.78 6.24 13.24
CA VAL A 405 24.49 4.85 13.64
C VAL A 405 24.31 3.90 12.46
N ALA A 406 24.28 4.40 11.23
CA ALA A 406 24.16 3.58 10.03
C ALA A 406 25.49 2.94 9.65
N THR A 407 25.53 1.61 9.48
CA THR A 407 26.72 0.87 8.99
C THR A 407 26.70 0.67 7.49
N ARG A 408 25.54 0.80 6.84
CA ARG A 408 25.35 0.70 5.39
C ARG A 408 24.56 1.90 4.87
N PRO A 409 25.20 3.05 4.68
CA PRO A 409 24.53 4.27 4.22
C PRO A 409 23.83 4.08 2.87
N ILE A 410 22.65 4.66 2.71
CA ILE A 410 21.92 4.71 1.45
C ILE A 410 22.48 5.88 0.64
N THR A 411 23.00 5.61 -0.55
CA THR A 411 23.60 6.61 -1.44
C THR A 411 22.59 7.24 -2.39
N ASP A 412 21.53 6.51 -2.75
CA ASP A 412 20.45 6.96 -3.65
C ASP A 412 19.09 6.77 -2.98
N PHE A 413 18.56 7.86 -2.43
CA PHE A 413 17.25 7.86 -1.78
C PHE A 413 16.06 7.75 -2.75
N ASP A 414 16.24 8.15 -4.01
CA ASP A 414 15.17 8.03 -5.00
C ASP A 414 15.01 6.56 -5.40
N ALA A 415 16.11 5.86 -5.66
CA ALA A 415 16.10 4.41 -5.87
C ALA A 415 15.56 3.65 -4.64
N TYR A 416 15.90 4.11 -3.43
CA TYR A 416 15.37 3.51 -2.20
C TYR A 416 13.86 3.69 -2.07
N ARG A 417 13.33 4.89 -2.32
CA ARG A 417 11.87 5.14 -2.33
C ARG A 417 11.16 4.32 -3.40
N GLU A 418 11.77 4.20 -4.60
CA GLU A 418 11.21 3.35 -5.65
C GLU A 418 11.08 1.89 -5.19
N LYS A 419 12.12 1.32 -4.55
CA LYS A 419 12.09 -0.04 -4.00
C LYS A 419 10.97 -0.22 -2.96
N LEU A 420 10.78 0.75 -2.07
CA LEU A 420 9.70 0.72 -1.09
C LEU A 420 8.32 0.86 -1.74
N THR A 421 8.22 1.67 -2.78
CA THR A 421 7.00 1.82 -3.58
C THR A 421 6.66 0.52 -4.32
N GLU A 422 7.66 -0.17 -4.85
CA GLU A 422 7.51 -1.50 -5.47
C GLU A 422 6.97 -2.54 -4.47
N PHE A 423 7.44 -2.51 -3.24
CA PHE A 423 6.93 -3.38 -2.18
C PHE A 423 5.44 -3.18 -1.92
N VAL A 424 4.97 -1.94 -1.92
CA VAL A 424 3.56 -1.60 -1.69
C VAL A 424 2.70 -1.84 -2.92
N TYR A 425 3.23 -1.50 -4.09
CA TYR A 425 2.54 -1.59 -5.37
C TYR A 425 3.30 -2.55 -6.28
N LYS A 426 3.11 -3.83 -6.13
CA LYS A 426 3.78 -4.88 -6.95
C LYS A 426 3.57 -4.71 -8.46
N THR A 427 2.51 -4.00 -8.86
CA THR A 427 2.22 -3.66 -10.26
C THR A 427 3.13 -2.60 -10.85
N ASN A 428 3.95 -1.89 -10.06
CA ASN A 428 4.72 -0.75 -10.55
C ASN A 428 5.96 -1.13 -11.35
N LEU A 429 6.49 -2.34 -11.18
CA LEU A 429 7.73 -2.75 -11.86
C LEU A 429 7.62 -2.67 -13.38
N PHE A 430 6.59 -3.27 -13.97
CA PHE A 430 6.44 -3.25 -15.42
C PHE A 430 5.79 -1.96 -15.95
N MET A 431 5.11 -1.17 -15.12
CA MET A 431 4.61 0.16 -15.49
C MET A 431 5.68 1.26 -15.48
N LYS A 432 6.85 1.01 -14.88
CA LYS A 432 7.93 2.01 -14.77
C LYS A 432 8.37 2.62 -16.12
N PRO A 433 8.63 1.82 -17.18
CA PRO A 433 8.97 2.39 -18.48
C PRO A 433 7.86 3.26 -19.07
N ILE A 434 6.60 2.85 -18.89
CA ILE A 434 5.42 3.57 -19.37
C ILE A 434 5.28 4.91 -18.66
N PHE A 435 5.42 4.94 -17.32
CA PHE A 435 5.36 6.19 -16.55
C PHE A 435 6.51 7.14 -16.90
N ALA A 436 7.72 6.61 -17.05
CA ALA A 436 8.87 7.41 -17.48
C ALA A 436 8.63 8.05 -18.85
N GLN A 437 8.13 7.29 -19.80
CA GLN A 437 7.79 7.76 -21.14
C GLN A 437 6.66 8.81 -21.10
N ALA A 438 5.58 8.55 -20.34
CA ALA A 438 4.45 9.47 -20.22
C ALA A 438 4.87 10.83 -19.68
N ARG A 439 5.74 10.87 -18.66
CA ARG A 439 6.26 12.12 -18.06
C ARG A 439 7.10 12.95 -19.01
N GLN A 440 7.79 12.35 -19.96
CA GLN A 440 8.63 13.08 -20.91
C GLN A 440 7.83 14.01 -21.82
N ALA A 441 6.62 13.60 -22.22
CA ALA A 441 5.74 14.40 -23.08
C ALA A 441 4.26 14.12 -22.76
N PRO A 442 3.72 14.65 -21.64
CA PRO A 442 2.33 14.43 -21.27
C PRO A 442 1.36 14.85 -22.37
N LYS A 443 0.42 13.98 -22.73
CA LYS A 443 -0.57 14.18 -23.79
C LYS A 443 -1.94 14.52 -23.22
N ARG A 444 -2.81 15.08 -24.05
CA ARG A 444 -4.20 15.39 -23.74
C ARG A 444 -5.02 14.10 -23.79
N VAL A 445 -5.55 13.67 -22.65
CA VAL A 445 -6.34 12.44 -22.56
C VAL A 445 -7.74 12.75 -22.11
N VAL A 446 -8.72 12.34 -22.90
CA VAL A 446 -10.13 12.43 -22.54
C VAL A 446 -10.50 11.28 -21.60
N LEU A 447 -11.12 11.62 -20.51
CA LEU A 447 -11.78 10.69 -19.56
C LEU A 447 -13.30 10.87 -19.73
N ALA A 448 -13.95 9.90 -20.35
CA ALA A 448 -15.34 10.03 -20.80
C ALA A 448 -16.33 10.17 -19.64
N GLU A 449 -16.13 9.45 -18.54
CA GLU A 449 -17.00 9.48 -17.38
C GLU A 449 -16.42 10.41 -16.28
N GLY A 450 -16.24 11.69 -16.61
CA GLY A 450 -15.57 12.68 -15.74
C GLY A 450 -16.30 13.04 -14.44
N GLU A 451 -17.56 12.63 -14.30
CA GLU A 451 -18.30 12.77 -13.04
C GLU A 451 -18.04 11.61 -12.05
N GLU A 452 -17.45 10.50 -12.48
CA GLU A 452 -17.22 9.32 -11.67
C GLU A 452 -16.13 9.60 -10.61
N ALA A 453 -16.40 9.24 -9.34
CA ALA A 453 -15.49 9.52 -8.24
C ALA A 453 -14.09 8.97 -8.46
N ARG A 454 -13.97 7.73 -8.97
CA ARG A 454 -12.69 7.09 -9.28
C ARG A 454 -11.93 7.81 -10.38
N VAL A 455 -12.64 8.37 -11.36
CA VAL A 455 -12.04 9.17 -12.44
C VAL A 455 -11.50 10.49 -11.87
N LEU A 456 -12.20 11.12 -10.95
CA LEU A 456 -11.74 12.36 -10.28
C LEU A 456 -10.48 12.11 -9.43
N HIS A 457 -10.45 11.03 -8.66
CA HIS A 457 -9.23 10.63 -7.94
C HIS A 457 -8.06 10.33 -8.89
N ALA A 458 -8.33 9.59 -9.99
CA ALA A 458 -7.31 9.33 -11.00
C ALA A 458 -6.79 10.62 -11.64
N THR A 459 -7.67 11.58 -11.90
CA THR A 459 -7.30 12.89 -12.47
C THR A 459 -6.34 13.61 -11.54
N GLN A 460 -6.59 13.65 -10.25
CA GLN A 460 -5.66 14.25 -9.28
C GLN A 460 -4.31 13.54 -9.28
N GLU A 461 -4.29 12.21 -9.30
CA GLU A 461 -3.04 11.45 -9.33
C GLU A 461 -2.25 11.68 -10.64
N LEU A 462 -2.94 11.73 -11.78
CA LEU A 462 -2.34 12.03 -13.08
C LEU A 462 -1.69 13.41 -13.14
N VAL A 463 -2.36 14.42 -12.58
CA VAL A 463 -1.84 15.80 -12.50
C VAL A 463 -0.65 15.86 -11.56
N THR A 464 -0.76 15.27 -10.37
CA THR A 464 0.31 15.24 -9.36
C THR A 464 1.57 14.55 -9.87
N LEU A 465 1.42 13.42 -10.60
CA LEU A 465 2.53 12.67 -11.16
C LEU A 465 3.04 13.23 -12.51
N GLY A 466 2.36 14.21 -13.08
CA GLY A 466 2.71 14.81 -14.37
C GLY A 466 2.60 13.83 -15.56
N LEU A 467 1.66 12.87 -15.52
CA LEU A 467 1.55 11.81 -16.51
C LEU A 467 0.72 12.18 -17.74
N ALA A 468 -0.26 13.06 -17.58
CA ALA A 468 -1.19 13.46 -18.63
C ALA A 468 -1.71 14.87 -18.44
N LYS A 469 -2.36 15.41 -19.48
CA LYS A 469 -3.21 16.62 -19.44
C LYS A 469 -4.67 16.17 -19.54
N PRO A 470 -5.38 15.98 -18.42
CA PRO A 470 -6.71 15.38 -18.45
C PRO A 470 -7.78 16.33 -19.02
N ILE A 471 -8.73 15.75 -19.76
CA ILE A 471 -9.96 16.41 -20.22
C ILE A 471 -11.13 15.58 -19.71
N LEU A 472 -11.95 16.12 -18.82
CA LEU A 472 -13.09 15.43 -18.25
C LEU A 472 -14.37 15.78 -19.02
N ILE A 473 -15.14 14.76 -19.41
CA ILE A 473 -16.48 14.95 -19.97
C ILE A 473 -17.50 14.79 -18.86
N GLY A 474 -18.31 15.83 -18.64
CA GLY A 474 -19.36 15.83 -17.62
C GLY A 474 -19.89 17.22 -17.35
N ARG A 475 -20.88 17.31 -16.48
CA ARG A 475 -21.50 18.58 -16.07
C ARG A 475 -20.56 19.34 -15.13
N PRO A 476 -20.13 20.56 -15.45
CA PRO A 476 -19.14 21.30 -14.64
C PRO A 476 -19.56 21.47 -13.18
N GLY A 477 -20.83 21.75 -12.93
CA GLY A 477 -21.35 21.92 -11.56
C GLY A 477 -21.32 20.60 -10.75
N VAL A 478 -21.57 19.46 -11.38
CA VAL A 478 -21.50 18.16 -10.72
C VAL A 478 -20.06 17.78 -10.42
N ILE A 479 -19.14 18.02 -11.36
CA ILE A 479 -17.71 17.79 -11.15
C ILE A 479 -17.20 18.65 -9.98
N ALA A 480 -17.50 19.93 -9.98
CA ALA A 480 -17.07 20.84 -8.91
C ALA A 480 -17.61 20.42 -7.52
N MET A 481 -18.90 20.06 -7.44
CA MET A 481 -19.52 19.56 -6.22
C MET A 481 -18.83 18.27 -5.71
N ARG A 482 -18.54 17.32 -6.62
CA ARG A 482 -17.88 16.07 -6.27
C ARG A 482 -16.44 16.27 -5.85
N LEU A 483 -15.68 17.14 -6.51
CA LEU A 483 -14.32 17.50 -6.10
C LEU A 483 -14.31 18.04 -4.67
N GLN A 484 -15.23 18.95 -4.35
CA GLN A 484 -15.38 19.49 -3.00
C GLN A 484 -15.74 18.39 -1.99
N LYS A 485 -16.72 17.54 -2.33
CA LYS A 485 -17.14 16.43 -1.47
C LYS A 485 -16.03 15.42 -1.21
N LEU A 486 -15.19 15.14 -2.21
CA LEU A 486 -14.06 14.21 -2.12
C LEU A 486 -12.79 14.86 -1.54
N GLY A 487 -12.82 16.16 -1.21
CA GLY A 487 -11.65 16.87 -0.69
C GLY A 487 -10.50 17.02 -1.68
N LEU A 488 -10.76 16.87 -2.98
CA LEU A 488 -9.74 16.96 -4.03
C LEU A 488 -9.41 18.43 -4.35
N LYS A 489 -8.13 18.76 -4.54
CA LYS A 489 -7.64 20.14 -4.67
C LYS A 489 -7.36 20.56 -6.12
N ILE A 490 -7.68 19.72 -7.10
CA ILE A 490 -7.55 20.07 -8.52
C ILE A 490 -8.65 21.01 -8.98
N GLU A 491 -8.31 21.92 -9.88
CA GLU A 491 -9.20 23.00 -10.35
C GLU A 491 -9.42 22.90 -11.86
N ALA A 492 -10.69 22.95 -12.28
CA ALA A 492 -11.05 23.03 -13.70
C ALA A 492 -10.51 24.30 -14.35
N GLY A 493 -9.96 24.16 -15.55
CA GLY A 493 -9.32 25.26 -16.30
C GLY A 493 -7.87 25.56 -15.91
N LYS A 494 -7.37 24.95 -14.82
CA LYS A 494 -5.98 25.06 -14.38
C LYS A 494 -5.27 23.72 -14.47
N ASP A 495 -5.80 22.69 -13.82
CA ASP A 495 -5.20 21.37 -13.72
C ASP A 495 -5.78 20.39 -14.75
N PHE A 496 -7.00 20.59 -15.18
CA PHE A 496 -7.70 19.80 -16.20
C PHE A 496 -8.76 20.64 -16.94
N GLU A 497 -9.12 20.20 -18.14
CA GLU A 497 -10.20 20.78 -18.96
C GLU A 497 -11.53 20.04 -18.69
N VAL A 498 -12.66 20.75 -18.79
CA VAL A 498 -14.01 20.18 -18.71
C VAL A 498 -14.77 20.43 -20.01
N VAL A 499 -15.39 19.37 -20.52
CA VAL A 499 -16.35 19.43 -21.65
C VAL A 499 -17.72 19.08 -21.11
N ASN A 500 -18.66 20.03 -21.18
CA ASN A 500 -20.03 19.80 -20.72
C ASN A 500 -20.77 18.86 -21.69
N ASN A 501 -21.13 17.68 -21.24
CA ASN A 501 -21.81 16.64 -22.07
C ASN A 501 -23.24 17.00 -22.49
N GLU A 502 -23.85 18.01 -21.89
CA GLU A 502 -25.21 18.45 -22.22
C GLU A 502 -25.22 19.68 -23.15
N SER A 503 -24.26 20.56 -23.00
CA SER A 503 -24.16 21.79 -23.80
C SER A 503 -22.74 22.30 -23.94
N ASP A 504 -22.13 22.10 -25.09
CA ASP A 504 -20.83 22.65 -25.43
C ASP A 504 -20.93 23.35 -26.78
N PRO A 505 -20.33 24.57 -26.96
CA PRO A 505 -20.36 25.31 -28.21
C PRO A 505 -19.79 24.54 -29.41
N ARG A 506 -18.96 23.53 -29.18
CA ARG A 506 -18.35 22.65 -30.17
C ARG A 506 -19.30 21.56 -30.71
N PHE A 507 -20.44 21.30 -30.08
CA PHE A 507 -21.33 20.19 -30.46
C PHE A 507 -21.85 20.27 -31.88
N LYS A 508 -22.07 21.49 -32.42
CA LYS A 508 -22.46 21.65 -33.81
C LYS A 508 -21.38 21.12 -34.77
N ALA A 509 -20.12 21.33 -34.45
CA ALA A 509 -19.01 20.78 -35.22
C ALA A 509 -18.91 19.26 -35.04
N TYR A 510 -19.10 18.76 -33.80
CA TYR A 510 -19.00 17.34 -33.46
C TYR A 510 -20.08 16.51 -34.16
N TRP A 511 -21.36 16.90 -34.07
CA TRP A 511 -22.40 16.12 -34.78
C TRP A 511 -22.33 16.25 -36.29
N ASN A 512 -21.84 17.36 -36.86
CA ASN A 512 -21.57 17.47 -38.29
C ASN A 512 -20.44 16.51 -38.71
N GLU A 513 -19.35 16.44 -37.97
CA GLU A 513 -18.25 15.50 -38.21
C GLU A 513 -18.72 14.06 -38.16
N TYR A 514 -19.42 13.70 -37.09
CA TYR A 514 -20.02 12.38 -36.97
C TYR A 514 -20.99 12.04 -38.09
N TYR A 515 -21.83 12.99 -38.52
CA TYR A 515 -22.69 12.81 -39.67
C TYR A 515 -21.90 12.55 -40.95
N GLN A 516 -20.83 13.29 -41.21
CA GLN A 516 -20.02 13.07 -42.43
C GLN A 516 -19.42 11.67 -42.45
N ILE A 517 -18.97 11.16 -41.32
CA ILE A 517 -18.41 9.81 -41.19
C ILE A 517 -19.51 8.74 -41.36
N MET A 518 -20.70 8.95 -40.78
CA MET A 518 -21.74 7.95 -40.66
C MET A 518 -22.86 8.01 -41.70
N LYS A 519 -22.96 9.07 -42.51
CA LYS A 519 -24.06 9.28 -43.47
C LYS A 519 -24.24 8.13 -44.46
N ARG A 520 -23.15 7.47 -44.87
CA ARG A 520 -23.16 6.30 -45.77
C ARG A 520 -23.42 4.98 -45.02
N ARG A 521 -23.62 5.05 -43.70
CA ARG A 521 -23.97 3.93 -42.81
C ARG A 521 -25.39 4.10 -42.22
N GLY A 522 -26.23 4.95 -42.84
CA GLY A 522 -27.64 5.12 -42.52
C GLY A 522 -27.92 6.10 -41.37
N VAL A 523 -26.98 6.94 -40.97
CA VAL A 523 -27.21 7.93 -39.89
C VAL A 523 -27.68 9.24 -40.50
N SER A 524 -28.88 9.71 -40.12
CA SER A 524 -29.39 11.04 -40.49
C SER A 524 -28.75 12.15 -39.65
N ARG A 525 -28.92 13.43 -40.11
CA ARG A 525 -28.44 14.58 -39.34
C ARG A 525 -29.04 14.67 -37.95
N GLU A 526 -30.35 14.40 -37.83
CA GLU A 526 -31.02 14.42 -36.52
C GLU A 526 -30.52 13.29 -35.60
N GLN A 527 -30.28 12.11 -36.18
CA GLN A 527 -29.68 11.00 -35.40
C GLN A 527 -28.28 11.32 -34.95
N ALA A 528 -27.44 11.95 -35.79
CA ALA A 528 -26.11 12.38 -35.42
C ALA A 528 -26.13 13.42 -34.30
N GLN A 529 -27.03 14.40 -34.37
CA GLN A 529 -27.20 15.40 -33.32
C GLN A 529 -27.60 14.75 -31.97
N ARG A 530 -28.59 13.86 -31.99
CA ARG A 530 -29.02 13.15 -30.78
C ARG A 530 -27.95 12.22 -30.21
N ALA A 531 -27.17 11.57 -31.09
CA ALA A 531 -26.13 10.64 -30.67
C ALA A 531 -25.00 11.32 -29.90
N VAL A 532 -24.63 12.55 -30.26
CA VAL A 532 -23.55 13.29 -29.61
C VAL A 532 -23.97 13.81 -28.24
N ILE A 533 -25.19 14.36 -28.13
CA ILE A 533 -25.67 14.90 -26.86
C ILE A 533 -25.85 13.77 -25.85
N GLY A 534 -25.17 13.87 -24.70
CA GLY A 534 -25.30 12.90 -23.62
C GLY A 534 -24.54 11.58 -23.81
N ASN A 535 -23.71 11.45 -24.86
CA ASN A 535 -22.83 10.29 -25.04
C ASN A 535 -21.36 10.67 -24.89
N PRO A 536 -20.80 10.54 -23.66
CA PRO A 536 -19.43 10.97 -23.37
C PRO A 536 -18.38 10.23 -24.20
N THR A 537 -18.56 8.94 -24.45
CA THR A 537 -17.62 8.15 -25.26
C THR A 537 -17.57 8.67 -26.69
N LEU A 538 -18.70 8.98 -27.28
CA LEU A 538 -18.76 9.52 -28.64
C LEU A 538 -18.16 10.93 -28.70
N ILE A 539 -18.45 11.78 -27.73
CA ILE A 539 -17.85 13.13 -27.63
C ILE A 539 -16.33 13.01 -27.59
N GLY A 540 -15.81 12.19 -26.67
CA GLY A 540 -14.35 11.99 -26.53
C GLY A 540 -13.71 11.40 -27.79
N ALA A 541 -14.35 10.44 -28.42
CA ALA A 541 -13.86 9.86 -29.67
C ALA A 541 -13.81 10.88 -30.82
N ILE A 542 -14.81 11.76 -30.93
CA ILE A 542 -14.80 12.85 -31.93
C ILE A 542 -13.67 13.85 -31.62
N MET A 543 -13.45 14.19 -30.37
CA MET A 543 -12.34 15.07 -29.96
C MET A 543 -10.98 14.53 -30.39
N VAL A 544 -10.75 13.23 -30.19
CA VAL A 544 -9.51 12.56 -30.63
C VAL A 544 -9.43 12.51 -32.16
N HIS A 545 -10.53 12.19 -32.84
CA HIS A 545 -10.60 12.18 -34.30
C HIS A 545 -10.22 13.54 -34.92
N ARG A 546 -10.68 14.62 -34.31
CA ARG A 546 -10.41 16.00 -34.71
C ARG A 546 -9.05 16.54 -34.27
N GLY A 547 -8.27 15.76 -33.51
CA GLY A 547 -6.98 16.22 -32.98
C GLY A 547 -7.11 17.24 -31.82
N GLU A 548 -8.29 17.38 -31.22
CA GLU A 548 -8.51 18.22 -30.05
C GLU A 548 -8.03 17.53 -28.75
N ALA A 549 -7.89 16.21 -28.80
CA ALA A 549 -7.25 15.37 -27.77
C ALA A 549 -6.37 14.30 -28.45
N ASP A 550 -5.50 13.68 -27.69
CA ASP A 550 -4.50 12.73 -28.20
C ASP A 550 -4.87 11.28 -27.90
N ALA A 551 -5.67 11.03 -26.85
CA ALA A 551 -6.13 9.71 -26.46
C ALA A 551 -7.49 9.76 -25.73
N LEU A 552 -8.15 8.60 -25.64
CA LEU A 552 -9.44 8.43 -24.96
C LEU A 552 -9.40 7.24 -24.01
N ILE A 553 -9.91 7.45 -22.79
CA ILE A 553 -10.25 6.41 -21.84
C ILE A 553 -11.74 6.49 -21.51
N CYS A 554 -12.45 5.36 -21.59
CA CYS A 554 -13.87 5.24 -21.28
C CYS A 554 -14.20 3.88 -20.64
N GLY A 555 -15.46 3.63 -20.26
CA GLY A 555 -15.95 2.34 -19.79
C GLY A 555 -15.89 2.12 -18.29
N THR A 556 -15.68 3.16 -17.49
CA THR A 556 -15.87 3.06 -16.03
C THR A 556 -17.34 2.99 -15.62
N VAL A 557 -18.23 3.32 -16.56
CA VAL A 557 -19.69 3.17 -16.44
C VAL A 557 -20.22 2.62 -17.77
N GLY A 558 -21.10 1.64 -17.73
CA GLY A 558 -21.70 0.99 -18.91
C GLY A 558 -21.00 -0.31 -19.34
N GLU A 559 -21.44 -0.90 -20.42
CA GLU A 559 -20.94 -2.17 -20.91
C GLU A 559 -19.80 -2.00 -21.92
N TYR A 560 -18.78 -2.85 -21.83
CA TYR A 560 -17.59 -2.80 -22.68
C TYR A 560 -17.90 -2.75 -24.17
N HIS A 561 -18.80 -3.60 -24.64
CA HIS A 561 -19.15 -3.72 -26.05
C HIS A 561 -19.85 -2.48 -26.62
N GLU A 562 -20.60 -1.75 -25.79
CA GLU A 562 -21.28 -0.51 -26.22
C GLU A 562 -20.24 0.59 -26.52
N HIS A 563 -19.26 0.76 -25.62
CA HIS A 563 -18.16 1.70 -25.83
C HIS A 563 -17.30 1.31 -27.03
N TYR A 564 -16.96 0.01 -27.14
CA TYR A 564 -16.16 -0.50 -28.25
C TYR A 564 -16.85 -0.30 -29.61
N ALA A 565 -18.16 -0.53 -29.68
CA ALA A 565 -18.91 -0.32 -30.92
C ALA A 565 -18.87 1.13 -31.44
N VAL A 566 -18.89 2.12 -30.54
CA VAL A 566 -18.73 3.53 -30.89
C VAL A 566 -17.33 3.81 -31.42
N ILE A 567 -16.32 3.31 -30.71
CA ILE A 567 -14.90 3.50 -31.03
C ILE A 567 -14.55 2.88 -32.38
N GLN A 568 -14.96 1.62 -32.60
CA GLN A 568 -14.69 0.90 -33.84
C GLN A 568 -15.28 1.61 -35.07
N LYS A 569 -16.52 2.11 -34.93
CA LYS A 569 -17.19 2.83 -36.03
C LYS A 569 -16.51 4.13 -36.40
N LEU A 570 -15.93 4.82 -35.41
CA LEU A 570 -15.35 6.14 -35.63
C LEU A 570 -13.88 6.08 -36.04
N PHE A 571 -13.08 5.27 -35.37
CA PHE A 571 -11.63 5.21 -35.64
C PHE A 571 -11.24 4.17 -36.69
N GLY A 572 -11.92 3.00 -36.67
CA GLY A 572 -11.46 1.87 -37.46
C GLY A 572 -10.12 1.31 -36.95
N PHE A 573 -9.56 0.39 -37.74
CA PHE A 573 -8.29 -0.24 -37.39
C PHE A 573 -7.10 0.57 -37.90
N ARG A 574 -5.94 0.41 -37.32
CA ARG A 574 -4.70 0.99 -37.82
C ARG A 574 -4.32 0.36 -39.19
N PRO A 575 -3.53 1.07 -40.05
CA PRO A 575 -3.12 0.53 -41.31
C PRO A 575 -2.46 -0.84 -41.21
N GLY A 576 -2.86 -1.78 -42.06
CA GLY A 576 -2.33 -3.14 -42.08
C GLY A 576 -2.93 -4.10 -41.10
N VAL A 577 -3.81 -3.64 -40.21
CA VAL A 577 -4.49 -4.45 -39.20
C VAL A 577 -5.96 -4.65 -39.55
N LYS A 578 -6.48 -5.88 -39.39
CA LYS A 578 -7.85 -6.27 -39.74
C LYS A 578 -8.72 -6.57 -38.55
N VAL A 579 -8.14 -6.68 -37.35
CA VAL A 579 -8.81 -7.07 -36.13
C VAL A 579 -8.35 -6.20 -34.97
N ALA A 580 -9.23 -5.93 -34.03
CA ALA A 580 -8.86 -5.41 -32.71
C ALA A 580 -8.95 -6.54 -31.67
N ALA A 581 -8.19 -6.42 -30.59
CA ALA A 581 -8.26 -7.37 -29.49
C ALA A 581 -8.03 -6.67 -28.15
N ALA A 582 -8.53 -7.27 -27.08
CA ALA A 582 -8.32 -6.78 -25.71
C ALA A 582 -7.38 -7.71 -24.94
N MET A 583 -6.40 -7.13 -24.26
CA MET A 583 -5.42 -7.88 -23.48
C MET A 583 -5.44 -7.43 -22.01
N ASN A 584 -5.45 -8.37 -21.10
CA ASN A 584 -5.35 -8.12 -19.66
C ASN A 584 -4.04 -8.67 -19.08
N ALA A 585 -3.42 -7.93 -18.21
CA ALA A 585 -2.24 -8.37 -17.47
C ALA A 585 -2.62 -9.00 -16.12
N LEU A 586 -1.83 -9.99 -15.68
CA LEU A 586 -1.88 -10.65 -14.37
C LEU A 586 -0.48 -10.81 -13.80
N GLN A 587 -0.37 -10.73 -12.49
CA GLN A 587 0.84 -11.10 -11.76
C GLN A 587 0.67 -12.53 -11.23
N LEU A 588 1.29 -13.50 -11.89
CA LEU A 588 1.35 -14.89 -11.44
C LEU A 588 2.65 -15.14 -10.64
N PRO A 589 2.74 -16.25 -9.91
CA PRO A 589 4.00 -16.67 -9.28
C PRO A 589 5.16 -16.82 -10.27
N SER A 590 4.86 -17.15 -11.54
CA SER A 590 5.80 -17.24 -12.65
C SER A 590 6.24 -15.89 -13.23
N GLY A 591 5.61 -14.77 -12.82
CA GLY A 591 5.88 -13.43 -13.33
C GLY A 591 4.66 -12.76 -13.97
N ASN A 592 4.92 -11.67 -14.70
CA ASN A 592 3.88 -10.94 -15.42
C ASN A 592 3.35 -11.78 -16.58
N THR A 593 2.05 -11.99 -16.64
CA THR A 593 1.38 -12.79 -17.67
C THR A 593 0.24 -11.98 -18.30
N PHE A 594 0.14 -12.03 -19.61
CA PHE A 594 -0.85 -11.33 -20.42
C PHE A 594 -1.77 -12.32 -21.12
N ILE A 595 -3.08 -12.06 -21.08
CA ILE A 595 -4.09 -12.94 -21.69
C ILE A 595 -4.86 -12.15 -22.75
N ALA A 596 -4.98 -12.66 -23.96
CA ALA A 596 -5.75 -12.12 -25.08
C ALA A 596 -6.52 -13.24 -25.83
N ASP A 597 -7.65 -13.00 -26.41
CA ASP A 597 -8.52 -11.81 -26.40
C ASP A 597 -9.57 -11.92 -25.33
N THR A 598 -9.68 -10.91 -24.47
CA THR A 598 -10.58 -11.00 -23.30
C THR A 598 -11.95 -10.32 -23.50
N TYR A 599 -12.17 -9.56 -24.59
CA TYR A 599 -13.43 -8.80 -24.71
C TYR A 599 -13.99 -8.60 -26.13
N VAL A 600 -13.23 -8.80 -27.19
CA VAL A 600 -13.61 -8.29 -28.53
C VAL A 600 -14.10 -9.37 -29.48
N ASN A 601 -13.37 -10.49 -29.63
CA ASN A 601 -13.66 -11.48 -30.67
C ASN A 601 -14.18 -12.77 -30.06
N ASP A 602 -15.42 -13.13 -30.40
CA ASP A 602 -16.09 -14.32 -29.85
C ASP A 602 -15.37 -15.61 -30.25
N ASP A 603 -15.13 -15.81 -31.55
CA ASP A 603 -14.44 -17.00 -32.07
C ASP A 603 -13.54 -16.63 -33.27
N PRO A 604 -12.31 -16.11 -32.98
CA PRO A 604 -11.41 -15.60 -34.01
C PRO A 604 -10.88 -16.70 -34.94
N THR A 605 -10.66 -16.35 -36.19
CA THR A 605 -10.00 -17.18 -37.21
C THR A 605 -8.50 -17.34 -36.92
N PRO A 606 -7.80 -18.33 -37.54
CA PRO A 606 -6.35 -18.45 -37.43
C PRO A 606 -5.59 -17.18 -37.80
N ASP A 607 -6.01 -16.48 -38.84
CA ASP A 607 -5.41 -15.22 -39.30
C ASP A 607 -5.57 -14.13 -38.25
N GLU A 608 -6.75 -13.98 -37.66
CA GLU A 608 -7.04 -13.04 -36.57
C GLU A 608 -6.24 -13.37 -35.31
N LEU A 609 -6.15 -14.67 -34.93
CA LEU A 609 -5.33 -15.09 -33.78
C LEU A 609 -3.84 -14.77 -33.98
N ALA A 610 -3.33 -14.97 -35.19
CA ALA A 610 -1.96 -14.61 -35.50
C ALA A 610 -1.72 -13.10 -35.38
N GLU A 611 -2.65 -12.29 -35.88
CA GLU A 611 -2.57 -10.84 -35.76
C GLU A 611 -2.65 -10.36 -34.31
N MET A 612 -3.56 -10.95 -33.51
CA MET A 612 -3.65 -10.69 -32.05
C MET A 612 -2.35 -10.99 -31.34
N ALA A 613 -1.71 -12.12 -31.63
CA ALA A 613 -0.44 -12.51 -31.01
C ALA A 613 0.69 -11.51 -31.32
N LEU A 614 0.77 -11.04 -32.57
CA LEU A 614 1.74 -10.03 -32.97
C LEU A 614 1.51 -8.68 -32.30
N MET A 615 0.25 -8.23 -32.21
CA MET A 615 -0.11 -7.00 -31.49
C MET A 615 0.16 -7.11 -29.99
N ALA A 616 -0.14 -8.26 -29.39
CA ALA A 616 0.17 -8.51 -27.98
C ALA A 616 1.67 -8.46 -27.72
N ALA A 617 2.48 -9.09 -28.56
CA ALA A 617 3.95 -9.04 -28.48
C ALA A 617 4.49 -7.62 -28.61
N GLU A 618 3.98 -6.82 -29.56
CA GLU A 618 4.33 -5.41 -29.68
C GLU A 618 4.00 -4.61 -28.43
N THR A 619 2.81 -4.82 -27.88
CA THR A 619 2.36 -4.12 -26.67
C THR A 619 3.19 -4.50 -25.44
N VAL A 620 3.52 -5.77 -25.29
CA VAL A 620 4.34 -6.26 -24.15
C VAL A 620 5.76 -5.70 -24.19
N ARG A 621 6.34 -5.54 -25.36
CA ARG A 621 7.67 -4.87 -25.50
C ARG A 621 7.67 -3.44 -25.00
N ARG A 622 6.55 -2.71 -25.07
CA ARG A 622 6.44 -1.33 -24.51
C ARG A 622 6.65 -1.29 -23.00
N PHE A 623 6.31 -2.38 -22.32
CA PHE A 623 6.59 -2.54 -20.89
C PHE A 623 8.04 -2.94 -20.57
N GLY A 624 8.91 -3.05 -21.58
CA GLY A 624 10.29 -3.51 -21.42
C GLY A 624 10.40 -5.02 -21.17
N ILE A 625 9.37 -5.79 -21.54
CA ILE A 625 9.32 -7.24 -21.37
C ILE A 625 9.51 -7.92 -22.72
N GLU A 626 10.41 -8.91 -22.78
CA GLU A 626 10.57 -9.75 -23.98
C GLU A 626 9.38 -10.69 -24.11
N PRO A 627 8.63 -10.65 -25.24
CA PRO A 627 7.44 -11.47 -25.42
C PRO A 627 7.78 -12.93 -25.64
N LYS A 628 7.08 -13.79 -24.91
CA LYS A 628 7.11 -15.28 -25.02
C LYS A 628 5.68 -15.75 -25.15
N VAL A 629 5.30 -16.13 -26.35
CA VAL A 629 3.91 -16.38 -26.73
C VAL A 629 3.58 -17.87 -26.69
N ALA A 630 2.51 -18.25 -26.00
CA ALA A 630 1.93 -19.59 -26.06
C ALA A 630 0.51 -19.55 -26.64
N LEU A 631 0.23 -20.39 -27.62
CA LEU A 631 -1.11 -20.61 -28.15
C LEU A 631 -1.76 -21.75 -27.38
N LEU A 632 -2.82 -21.44 -26.63
CA LEU A 632 -3.46 -22.39 -25.73
C LEU A 632 -4.60 -23.18 -26.39
N SER A 633 -4.70 -24.43 -26.01
CA SER A 633 -5.72 -25.36 -26.50
C SER A 633 -5.97 -26.46 -25.47
N HIS A 634 -7.02 -27.25 -25.71
CA HIS A 634 -7.23 -28.55 -25.06
C HIS A 634 -6.31 -29.66 -25.63
N SER A 635 -5.53 -29.37 -26.64
CA SER A 635 -4.56 -30.22 -27.31
C SER A 635 -3.15 -29.74 -27.01
N SER A 636 -2.18 -30.64 -26.93
CA SER A 636 -0.74 -30.33 -26.86
C SER A 636 -0.03 -30.94 -28.05
N PHE A 637 0.58 -30.12 -28.89
CA PHE A 637 1.48 -30.49 -30.00
C PHE A 637 0.92 -31.58 -30.91
N GLY A 638 -0.34 -31.45 -31.33
CA GLY A 638 -1.01 -32.38 -32.23
C GLY A 638 -1.70 -33.59 -31.59
N SER A 639 -1.91 -33.55 -30.25
CA SER A 639 -2.59 -34.67 -29.54
C SER A 639 -4.08 -34.80 -29.87
N SER A 640 -4.69 -33.78 -30.53
CA SER A 640 -6.07 -33.79 -30.98
C SER A 640 -6.21 -33.31 -32.43
N ASP A 641 -7.11 -33.94 -33.19
CA ASP A 641 -7.49 -33.52 -34.54
C ASP A 641 -8.77 -32.71 -34.59
N ALA A 642 -9.24 -32.22 -33.45
CA ALA A 642 -10.42 -31.34 -33.38
C ALA A 642 -10.20 -30.03 -34.11
N PRO A 643 -11.24 -29.44 -34.74
CA PRO A 643 -11.14 -28.17 -35.47
C PRO A 643 -10.53 -27.03 -34.64
N ALA A 644 -10.85 -26.99 -33.35
CA ALA A 644 -10.30 -25.99 -32.43
C ALA A 644 -8.78 -26.11 -32.24
N ALA A 645 -8.23 -27.35 -32.24
CA ALA A 645 -6.78 -27.56 -32.17
C ALA A 645 -6.10 -27.23 -33.49
N HIS A 646 -6.70 -27.61 -34.62
CA HIS A 646 -6.22 -27.22 -35.95
C HIS A 646 -6.14 -25.71 -36.14
N LYS A 647 -7.16 -24.97 -35.66
CA LYS A 647 -7.19 -23.52 -35.67
C LYS A 647 -5.94 -22.91 -35.01
N MET A 648 -5.55 -23.43 -33.86
CA MET A 648 -4.39 -22.92 -33.12
C MET A 648 -3.04 -23.28 -33.80
N ARG A 649 -2.94 -24.47 -34.39
CA ARG A 649 -1.75 -24.89 -35.19
C ARG A 649 -1.57 -24.02 -36.44
N GLU A 650 -2.67 -23.72 -37.13
CA GLU A 650 -2.66 -22.84 -38.30
C GLU A 650 -2.26 -21.43 -37.91
N ALA A 651 -2.78 -20.92 -36.78
CA ALA A 651 -2.36 -19.63 -36.24
C ALA A 651 -0.86 -19.58 -35.92
N LEU A 652 -0.31 -20.64 -35.31
CA LEU A 652 1.13 -20.74 -35.04
C LEU A 652 1.95 -20.64 -36.33
N ALA A 653 1.59 -21.38 -37.37
CA ALA A 653 2.29 -21.36 -38.64
C ALA A 653 2.27 -19.96 -39.28
N LEU A 654 1.15 -19.24 -39.18
CA LEU A 654 1.03 -17.87 -39.63
C LEU A 654 1.91 -16.89 -38.85
N ILE A 655 2.01 -17.05 -37.54
CA ILE A 655 2.87 -16.22 -36.69
C ILE A 655 4.32 -16.44 -37.06
N GLN A 656 4.76 -17.69 -37.14
CA GLN A 656 6.15 -18.06 -37.48
C GLN A 656 6.55 -17.55 -38.87
N ALA A 657 5.62 -17.52 -39.82
CA ALA A 657 5.86 -16.98 -41.14
C ALA A 657 5.98 -15.44 -41.16
N ARG A 658 5.22 -14.74 -40.28
CA ARG A 658 5.21 -13.26 -40.23
C ARG A 658 6.27 -12.66 -39.31
N ALA A 659 6.63 -13.38 -38.24
CA ALA A 659 7.59 -12.96 -37.22
C ALA A 659 8.47 -14.13 -36.79
N PRO A 660 9.40 -14.57 -37.66
CA PRO A 660 10.25 -15.74 -37.39
C PRO A 660 11.17 -15.56 -36.17
N GLU A 661 11.41 -14.33 -35.74
CA GLU A 661 12.21 -13.99 -34.56
C GLU A 661 11.42 -14.04 -33.24
N LEU A 662 10.07 -14.12 -33.30
CA LEU A 662 9.25 -14.16 -32.12
C LEU A 662 9.31 -15.52 -31.44
N GLU A 663 9.60 -15.53 -30.15
CA GLU A 663 9.57 -16.75 -29.33
C GLU A 663 8.12 -17.17 -29.10
N VAL A 664 7.64 -18.12 -29.92
CA VAL A 664 6.24 -18.59 -29.93
C VAL A 664 6.15 -20.08 -30.15
N ASP A 665 5.23 -20.73 -29.43
CA ASP A 665 4.95 -22.16 -29.64
C ASP A 665 3.49 -22.51 -29.30
N GLY A 666 3.06 -23.69 -29.67
CA GLY A 666 1.72 -24.25 -29.43
C GLY A 666 1.32 -25.23 -30.55
N GLU A 667 0.10 -25.74 -30.58
CA GLU A 667 -0.90 -25.56 -29.51
C GLU A 667 -0.47 -26.38 -28.26
N MET A 668 -0.76 -25.86 -27.07
CA MET A 668 -0.43 -26.53 -25.82
C MET A 668 -1.45 -26.26 -24.71
N HIS A 669 -1.43 -27.09 -23.67
CA HIS A 669 -2.17 -26.84 -22.44
C HIS A 669 -1.58 -25.68 -21.66
N GLY A 670 -2.38 -25.06 -20.77
CA GLY A 670 -1.96 -23.91 -19.97
C GLY A 670 -0.83 -24.21 -18.98
N ASP A 671 -0.75 -25.44 -18.44
CA ASP A 671 0.32 -25.87 -17.56
C ASP A 671 1.65 -25.99 -18.31
N ALA A 672 1.65 -26.54 -19.53
CA ALA A 672 2.85 -26.60 -20.37
C ALA A 672 3.34 -25.20 -20.80
N ALA A 673 2.43 -24.24 -20.94
CA ALA A 673 2.78 -22.84 -21.23
C ALA A 673 3.51 -22.16 -20.07
N LEU A 674 3.08 -22.42 -18.84
CA LEU A 674 3.58 -21.76 -17.63
C LEU A 674 4.74 -22.50 -16.94
N VAL A 675 4.84 -23.81 -17.13
CA VAL A 675 5.86 -24.67 -16.49
C VAL A 675 6.74 -25.33 -17.55
N GLU A 676 7.97 -24.87 -17.63
CA GLU A 676 8.94 -25.32 -18.66
C GLU A 676 9.21 -26.83 -18.63
N SER A 677 9.32 -27.43 -17.44
CA SER A 677 9.57 -28.86 -17.33
C SER A 677 8.45 -29.72 -17.92
N ILE A 678 7.18 -29.34 -17.72
CA ILE A 678 6.03 -30.01 -18.34
C ILE A 678 6.10 -29.89 -19.86
N ARG A 679 6.43 -28.72 -20.36
CA ARG A 679 6.57 -28.49 -21.82
C ARG A 679 7.73 -29.30 -22.41
N GLN A 680 8.87 -29.33 -21.74
CA GLN A 680 10.04 -30.09 -22.22
C GLN A 680 9.79 -31.61 -22.24
N ASP A 681 8.99 -32.15 -21.32
CA ASP A 681 8.59 -33.56 -21.32
C ASP A 681 7.70 -33.88 -22.53
N LEU A 682 6.88 -32.92 -23.00
CA LEU A 682 5.98 -33.10 -24.14
C LEU A 682 6.66 -32.75 -25.48
N MET A 683 7.49 -31.73 -25.52
CA MET A 683 8.15 -31.19 -26.70
C MET A 683 9.55 -30.64 -26.34
N PRO A 684 10.56 -31.50 -26.28
CA PRO A 684 11.94 -31.10 -25.93
C PRO A 684 12.53 -30.04 -26.84
N ASP A 685 12.08 -29.99 -28.12
CA ASP A 685 12.56 -29.04 -29.13
C ASP A 685 11.75 -27.72 -29.17
N SER A 686 10.89 -27.47 -28.18
CA SER A 686 10.14 -26.23 -28.09
C SER A 686 11.08 -25.02 -28.08
N PRO A 687 10.84 -23.98 -28.90
CA PRO A 687 11.63 -22.76 -28.90
C PRO A 687 11.39 -21.89 -27.67
N LEU A 688 10.26 -22.06 -26.96
CA LEU A 688 9.95 -21.33 -25.74
C LEU A 688 10.90 -21.71 -24.60
N LYS A 689 11.51 -20.72 -23.95
CA LYS A 689 12.39 -20.91 -22.80
C LYS A 689 11.78 -20.28 -21.55
N GLY A 690 11.73 -21.04 -20.48
CA GLY A 690 11.07 -20.58 -19.25
C GLY A 690 9.54 -20.58 -19.39
N SER A 691 8.87 -19.76 -18.59
CA SER A 691 7.42 -19.56 -18.64
C SER A 691 7.03 -18.65 -19.79
N ALA A 692 5.95 -18.97 -20.52
CA ALA A 692 5.33 -18.03 -21.44
C ALA A 692 4.73 -16.85 -20.64
N ASN A 693 4.78 -15.65 -21.23
CA ASN A 693 4.22 -14.45 -20.63
C ASN A 693 3.03 -13.88 -21.41
N ILE A 694 2.77 -14.36 -22.62
CA ILE A 694 1.59 -14.02 -23.42
C ILE A 694 0.84 -15.30 -23.74
N LEU A 695 -0.41 -15.38 -23.29
CA LEU A 695 -1.30 -16.50 -23.50
C LEU A 695 -2.39 -16.10 -24.48
N ILE A 696 -2.34 -16.67 -25.68
CA ILE A 696 -3.35 -16.48 -26.73
C ILE A 696 -4.38 -17.60 -26.59
N MET A 697 -5.60 -17.20 -26.26
CA MET A 697 -6.72 -18.12 -26.04
C MET A 697 -7.47 -18.38 -27.34
N PRO A 698 -8.10 -19.56 -27.48
CA PRO A 698 -8.79 -19.93 -28.73
C PRO A 698 -10.07 -19.11 -28.99
N ASN A 699 -10.66 -18.54 -27.96
CA ASN A 699 -11.89 -17.73 -28.05
C ASN A 699 -12.04 -16.87 -26.78
N VAL A 700 -13.01 -15.93 -26.81
CA VAL A 700 -13.29 -15.00 -25.70
C VAL A 700 -13.75 -15.70 -24.42
N GLU A 701 -14.49 -16.79 -24.52
CA GLU A 701 -14.96 -17.54 -23.35
C GLU A 701 -13.80 -18.13 -22.57
N ALA A 702 -12.89 -18.84 -23.25
CA ALA A 702 -11.68 -19.37 -22.63
C ALA A 702 -10.83 -18.27 -22.00
N ALA A 703 -10.66 -17.15 -22.69
CA ALA A 703 -9.89 -16.02 -22.19
C ALA A 703 -10.51 -15.39 -20.94
N ARG A 704 -11.80 -15.10 -20.94
CA ARG A 704 -12.48 -14.45 -19.81
C ARG A 704 -12.59 -15.34 -18.60
N ILE A 705 -12.91 -16.62 -18.80
CA ILE A 705 -12.99 -17.61 -17.70
C ILE A 705 -11.62 -17.73 -17.04
N SER A 706 -10.56 -17.99 -17.83
CA SER A 706 -9.21 -18.13 -17.33
C SER A 706 -8.72 -16.85 -16.62
N TYR A 707 -8.92 -15.69 -17.22
CA TYR A 707 -8.57 -14.41 -16.63
C TYR A 707 -9.24 -14.20 -15.27
N ASN A 708 -10.57 -14.42 -15.18
CA ASN A 708 -11.30 -14.21 -13.93
C ASN A 708 -10.88 -15.20 -12.84
N LEU A 709 -10.69 -16.48 -13.17
CA LEU A 709 -10.22 -17.49 -12.22
C LEU A 709 -8.82 -17.18 -11.70
N LEU A 710 -7.89 -16.89 -12.59
CA LEU A 710 -6.50 -16.58 -12.23
C LEU A 710 -6.42 -15.28 -11.42
N ARG A 711 -7.22 -14.27 -11.76
CA ARG A 711 -7.27 -13.00 -11.03
C ARG A 711 -7.66 -13.20 -9.56
N VAL A 712 -8.62 -14.08 -9.28
CA VAL A 712 -9.08 -14.34 -7.90
C VAL A 712 -8.10 -15.26 -7.16
N SER A 713 -7.54 -16.26 -7.84
CA SER A 713 -6.67 -17.28 -7.24
C SER A 713 -5.26 -16.80 -6.96
N CYS A 714 -4.74 -15.88 -7.80
CA CYS A 714 -3.37 -15.38 -7.68
C CYS A 714 -3.31 -13.96 -7.09
N SER A 715 -4.27 -13.56 -6.35
CA SER A 715 -4.73 -12.26 -5.90
C SER A 715 -3.69 -11.32 -5.30
N GLU A 716 -2.78 -10.80 -6.11
CA GLU A 716 -2.16 -9.52 -5.81
C GLU A 716 -2.39 -8.58 -7.00
N GLY A 717 -3.57 -7.97 -6.98
CA GLY A 717 -4.21 -7.10 -7.92
C GLY A 717 -3.36 -6.47 -9.02
N VAL A 718 -3.29 -7.11 -10.19
CA VAL A 718 -2.80 -6.43 -11.37
C VAL A 718 -3.83 -5.43 -11.87
N THR A 719 -3.36 -4.23 -12.14
CA THR A 719 -4.16 -3.05 -12.43
C THR A 719 -3.87 -2.52 -13.85
N VAL A 720 -3.65 -3.43 -14.83
CA VAL A 720 -3.47 -3.08 -16.24
C VAL A 720 -4.40 -3.89 -17.12
N GLY A 721 -5.13 -3.18 -17.96
CA GLY A 721 -6.09 -3.72 -18.91
C GLY A 721 -7.57 -3.45 -18.53
N PRO A 722 -8.48 -3.72 -19.48
CA PRO A 722 -8.22 -4.24 -20.83
C PRO A 722 -7.45 -3.25 -21.71
N VAL A 723 -6.32 -3.69 -22.29
CA VAL A 723 -5.57 -2.91 -23.28
C VAL A 723 -6.20 -3.19 -24.65
N LEU A 724 -6.84 -2.22 -25.24
CA LEU A 724 -7.43 -2.34 -26.58
C LEU A 724 -6.33 -2.13 -27.64
N MET A 725 -6.06 -3.15 -28.41
CA MET A 725 -5.03 -3.18 -29.45
C MET A 725 -5.65 -3.11 -30.85
N GLY A 726 -4.93 -2.59 -31.82
CA GLY A 726 -5.31 -2.60 -33.23
C GLY A 726 -6.13 -1.40 -33.72
N MET A 727 -6.48 -0.46 -32.85
CA MET A 727 -7.20 0.76 -33.25
C MET A 727 -6.28 1.79 -33.87
N SER A 728 -6.83 2.64 -34.76
CA SER A 728 -6.07 3.69 -35.43
C SER A 728 -5.68 4.88 -34.58
N LYS A 729 -6.28 4.99 -33.38
CA LYS A 729 -6.02 6.03 -32.37
C LYS A 729 -5.82 5.40 -31.01
N PRO A 730 -5.02 6.02 -30.11
CA PRO A 730 -4.86 5.55 -28.74
C PRO A 730 -6.18 5.63 -27.98
N VAL A 731 -6.73 4.48 -27.64
CA VAL A 731 -8.00 4.38 -26.92
C VAL A 731 -8.08 3.08 -26.16
N HIS A 732 -8.54 3.15 -24.91
CA HIS A 732 -8.81 1.96 -24.11
C HIS A 732 -10.20 2.03 -23.48
N VAL A 733 -10.85 0.88 -23.45
CA VAL A 733 -12.16 0.68 -22.81
C VAL A 733 -11.93 -0.09 -21.51
N LEU A 734 -12.27 0.53 -20.40
CA LEU A 734 -12.20 -0.06 -19.09
C LEU A 734 -13.47 -0.87 -18.77
N THR A 735 -13.61 -1.28 -17.53
CA THR A 735 -14.80 -1.95 -17.01
C THR A 735 -15.29 -1.25 -15.74
N PRO A 736 -16.57 -1.40 -15.36
CA PRO A 736 -17.13 -0.77 -14.16
C PRO A 736 -16.43 -1.14 -12.84
N ILE A 737 -15.61 -2.19 -12.82
CA ILE A 737 -14.81 -2.60 -11.65
C ILE A 737 -13.39 -2.03 -11.66
N ALA A 738 -13.06 -1.13 -12.60
CA ALA A 738 -11.73 -0.53 -12.66
C ALA A 738 -11.43 0.31 -11.41
N SER A 739 -10.29 0.05 -10.77
CA SER A 739 -9.78 0.88 -9.68
C SER A 739 -9.15 2.17 -10.23
N VAL A 740 -8.96 3.18 -9.38
CA VAL A 740 -8.26 4.41 -9.76
C VAL A 740 -6.85 4.09 -10.27
N ARG A 741 -6.13 3.19 -9.62
CA ARG A 741 -4.81 2.78 -10.08
C ARG A 741 -4.83 2.22 -11.49
N ARG A 742 -5.86 1.42 -11.84
CA ARG A 742 -6.05 0.92 -13.20
C ARG A 742 -6.30 2.07 -14.19
N ILE A 743 -7.12 3.05 -13.81
CA ILE A 743 -7.37 4.23 -14.66
C ILE A 743 -6.06 4.98 -14.90
N VAL A 744 -5.28 5.27 -13.86
CA VAL A 744 -3.97 5.94 -13.97
C VAL A 744 -3.02 5.17 -14.88
N ASN A 745 -2.89 3.86 -14.69
CA ASN A 745 -2.02 3.01 -15.50
C ASN A 745 -2.43 3.02 -16.98
N MET A 746 -3.73 2.92 -17.25
CA MET A 746 -4.24 2.91 -18.62
C MET A 746 -4.15 4.26 -19.30
N VAL A 747 -4.30 5.36 -18.57
CA VAL A 747 -4.03 6.71 -19.09
C VAL A 747 -2.56 6.88 -19.43
N ALA A 748 -1.65 6.44 -18.56
CA ALA A 748 -0.21 6.52 -18.84
C ALA A 748 0.18 5.69 -20.07
N LEU A 749 -0.41 4.51 -20.26
CA LEU A 749 -0.22 3.69 -21.45
C LEU A 749 -0.71 4.41 -22.70
N ALA A 750 -1.92 4.98 -22.67
CA ALA A 750 -2.49 5.75 -23.78
C ALA A 750 -1.63 6.97 -24.13
N VAL A 751 -1.03 7.64 -23.14
CA VAL A 751 -0.07 8.74 -23.35
C VAL A 751 1.19 8.24 -24.06
N ALA A 752 1.74 7.11 -23.60
CA ALA A 752 2.92 6.51 -24.24
C ALA A 752 2.64 6.10 -25.68
N GLU A 753 1.45 5.56 -25.97
CA GLU A 753 1.01 5.23 -27.33
C GLU A 753 0.85 6.49 -28.19
N ALA A 754 0.30 7.57 -27.65
CA ALA A 754 0.11 8.84 -28.36
C ALA A 754 1.42 9.60 -28.63
N GLN A 755 2.52 9.20 -28.03
CA GLN A 755 3.87 9.76 -28.29
C GLN A 755 4.57 9.07 -29.47
N THR A 756 4.20 7.82 -29.76
CA THR A 756 4.74 7.10 -30.92
C THR A 756 3.95 7.48 -32.15
N GLU A 757 4.63 7.94 -33.20
CA GLU A 757 3.97 8.12 -34.51
C GLU A 757 3.35 6.79 -34.95
N PRO A 758 2.17 6.78 -35.57
CA PRO A 758 1.63 5.56 -36.13
C PRO A 758 2.63 5.04 -37.17
N LEU A 759 3.14 3.82 -36.92
CA LEU A 759 3.98 3.08 -37.86
C LEU A 759 3.25 2.85 -39.17
#